data_65aa76a2cf49707fe80e96e902f30dcf
#
_entry.id   65aa76a2cf49707fe80e96e902f30dcf
#
_cell.length_a   1.000
_cell.length_b   1.000
_cell.length_c   1.000
_cell.angle_alpha   90.00
_cell.angle_beta   90.00
_cell.angle_gamma   90.00
#
_symmetry.space_group_name_H-M   'P 1'
#
loop_
_entity.id
_entity.type
_entity.pdbx_description
1 polymer ?
#
loop_
_entity_poly.entity_id
_entity_poly.type
_entity_poly.pdbx_seq_one_letter_code
_entity_poly.pdbx_strand_id
1 'polypeptide(L)'
;MRKLLFVILLICFHTSLYAQTNNVLLSRVLRQVQLYPQEKTYVFTDAESYQAGQRIHLRVFLVNAVVHQVDSISRYVYVELLNPERLVVKRVRLLRSDQGFVGHIDIPEGVVKGRYVLRSYTKNMLNLSRYESLKSIFIGGHGRLTPSKYSNSLNREETNNSINLLVNVLKKGIKVSIDKLSNSSEDDYRLFVHCRSIPLYFGKISKEKDVILSYDSLSQGGIYSFQLLDTKLNKVAERLKFVYPEKELCPISVRWTDGEKLNNNQIPCVIKADSLREGETMDVSVRVEYAGVDNTVGQSDIISHLLFDMDKADCPEEPSSVCLESEPDSLLDNCNWSRYRMSDVIKGECKKGLIGVEKSAMIRGRVETLIGHKPIKDGVVNLISPDKSFYVVTKTDAQGRFSFEGIDFPEGTQYVLNAFTKAGKSWVKLLLDEDEYPSYKGQLPPFVWTSNDTTRVDATLKLPKGGIQMEEVNVFSHQPTYSSRSDAYSRTADFSFGLRDIESIGATCLHELLRRVPSVTVEFGKCYVRGGFTVGGRRPAAIAIDGIFVNEDYDLDNIQMADVERVDVFKGGSTVIWGAIGGMGVISVTTKKGDFKAASVPLTNTKTFTTLGYQIPQAYTPNARTPMWLPSLRGASFRLLFPAEYRSTYRLIIEGVTSEGRIVHYTGEIGR
;
A
#
# COMPACT_ATOMS: atom_id res chain seq x y z
N MET A 1 -13.72 10.89 -11.86
CA MET A 1 -13.35 11.99 -12.78
C MET A 1 -14.49 12.98 -13.09
N ARG A 2 -15.71 12.55 -13.54
CA ARG A 2 -16.82 13.49 -13.77
C ARG A 2 -17.26 14.28 -12.52
N LYS A 3 -17.32 13.66 -11.34
CA LYS A 3 -17.66 14.34 -10.07
C LYS A 3 -16.58 15.35 -9.63
N LEU A 4 -15.29 15.03 -9.82
CA LEU A 4 -14.18 15.95 -9.55
C LEU A 4 -14.27 17.21 -10.42
N LEU A 5 -14.58 17.03 -11.70
CA LEU A 5 -14.79 18.14 -12.64
C LEU A 5 -15.97 19.02 -12.21
N PHE A 6 -17.04 18.42 -11.71
CA PHE A 6 -18.26 19.13 -11.27
C PHE A 6 -18.02 19.92 -10.00
N VAL A 7 -17.28 19.36 -9.02
CA VAL A 7 -16.94 20.06 -7.76
C VAL A 7 -16.02 21.25 -8.02
N ILE A 8 -15.01 21.09 -8.88
CA ILE A 8 -14.10 22.19 -9.25
C ILE A 8 -14.85 23.26 -10.04
N LEU A 9 -15.77 22.89 -10.92
CA LEU A 9 -16.64 23.84 -11.65
C LEU A 9 -17.57 24.60 -10.70
N LEU A 10 -18.16 23.95 -9.69
CA LEU A 10 -19.05 24.60 -8.71
C LEU A 10 -18.33 25.63 -7.84
N ILE A 11 -17.10 25.33 -7.45
CA ILE A 11 -16.23 26.27 -6.67
C ILE A 11 -15.90 27.52 -7.50
N CYS A 12 -15.73 27.38 -8.81
CA CYS A 12 -15.40 28.48 -9.71
C CYS A 12 -16.60 29.38 -10.11
N PHE A 13 -17.83 28.90 -9.97
CA PHE A 13 -19.02 29.68 -10.33
C PHE A 13 -19.32 30.89 -9.39
N HIS A 14 -18.68 30.94 -8.23
CA HIS A 14 -18.89 32.02 -7.25
C HIS A 14 -18.02 33.26 -7.46
N THR A 15 -17.17 33.30 -8.53
CA THR A 15 -16.29 34.46 -8.81
C THR A 15 -16.58 35.08 -10.19
N SER A 16 -17.73 35.69 -10.35
CA SER A 16 -18.24 36.14 -11.67
C SER A 16 -17.74 37.48 -12.21
N LEU A 17 -16.57 38.01 -11.81
CA LEU A 17 -16.08 39.30 -12.30
C LEU A 17 -14.75 39.31 -13.11
N TYR A 18 -14.09 38.15 -13.36
CA TYR A 18 -12.82 38.10 -14.14
C TYR A 18 -12.86 36.99 -15.21
N ALA A 19 -13.90 36.97 -16.03
CA ALA A 19 -14.35 35.77 -16.71
C ALA A 19 -13.44 35.17 -17.82
N GLN A 20 -12.66 35.93 -18.58
CA GLN A 20 -11.94 35.37 -19.74
C GLN A 20 -10.52 34.86 -19.45
N THR A 21 -9.72 35.61 -18.71
CA THR A 21 -8.32 35.20 -18.37
C THR A 21 -8.32 34.07 -17.35
N ASN A 22 -9.30 34.04 -16.46
CA ASN A 22 -9.47 33.00 -15.45
C ASN A 22 -9.86 31.63 -16.08
N ASN A 23 -10.64 31.62 -17.17
CA ASN A 23 -11.02 30.37 -17.82
C ASN A 23 -9.83 29.62 -18.46
N VAL A 24 -8.87 30.34 -19.06
CA VAL A 24 -7.67 29.73 -19.65
C VAL A 24 -6.77 29.17 -18.57
N LEU A 25 -6.54 29.94 -17.49
CA LEU A 25 -5.74 29.50 -16.36
C LEU A 25 -6.37 28.29 -15.66
N LEU A 26 -7.67 28.33 -15.40
CA LEU A 26 -8.41 27.23 -14.82
C LEU A 26 -8.31 25.98 -15.70
N SER A 27 -8.46 26.10 -17.00
CA SER A 27 -8.34 24.97 -17.92
C SER A 27 -6.95 24.32 -17.91
N ARG A 28 -5.88 25.13 -17.76
CA ARG A 28 -4.50 24.63 -17.61
C ARG A 28 -4.28 23.88 -16.32
N VAL A 29 -4.78 24.42 -15.20
CA VAL A 29 -4.67 23.76 -13.89
C VAL A 29 -5.50 22.45 -13.88
N LEU A 30 -6.72 22.46 -14.41
CA LEU A 30 -7.53 21.25 -14.55
C LEU A 30 -6.83 20.19 -15.40
N ARG A 31 -6.23 20.60 -16.51
CA ARG A 31 -5.41 19.71 -17.34
C ARG A 31 -4.25 19.10 -16.55
N GLN A 32 -3.54 19.89 -15.73
CA GLN A 32 -2.44 19.39 -14.90
C GLN A 32 -2.95 18.33 -13.91
N VAL A 33 -4.05 18.60 -13.21
CA VAL A 33 -4.66 17.66 -12.25
C VAL A 33 -5.10 16.36 -12.93
N GLN A 34 -5.60 16.43 -14.18
CA GLN A 34 -5.99 15.25 -14.97
C GLN A 34 -4.79 14.45 -15.47
N LEU A 35 -3.74 15.13 -15.94
CA LEU A 35 -2.51 14.48 -16.42
C LEU A 35 -1.70 13.84 -15.31
N TYR A 36 -1.81 14.38 -14.10
CA TYR A 36 -1.07 13.94 -12.94
C TYR A 36 -1.98 13.91 -11.71
N PRO A 37 -2.89 12.93 -11.62
CA PRO A 37 -3.74 12.76 -10.46
C PRO A 37 -2.88 12.46 -9.24
N GLN A 38 -3.13 13.18 -8.16
CA GLN A 38 -2.36 13.06 -6.92
C GLN A 38 -3.23 12.46 -5.81
N GLU A 39 -2.60 11.63 -5.01
CA GLU A 39 -3.21 10.93 -3.90
C GLU A 39 -2.47 11.28 -2.60
N LYS A 40 -3.17 11.21 -1.48
CA LYS A 40 -2.61 11.30 -0.13
C LYS A 40 -2.99 10.05 0.65
N THR A 41 -2.07 9.57 1.47
CA THR A 41 -2.35 8.47 2.40
C THR A 41 -2.27 8.96 3.84
N TYR A 42 -3.12 8.42 4.71
CA TYR A 42 -3.06 8.61 6.14
C TYR A 42 -3.17 7.25 6.84
N VAL A 43 -2.22 6.94 7.74
CA VAL A 43 -2.17 5.66 8.46
C VAL A 43 -2.74 5.82 9.85
N PHE A 44 -3.83 5.12 10.16
CA PHE A 44 -4.39 5.00 11.50
C PHE A 44 -4.07 3.62 12.06
N THR A 45 -3.54 3.57 13.28
CA THR A 45 -3.07 2.34 13.94
C THR A 45 -3.84 2.09 15.23
N ASP A 46 -3.89 0.83 15.67
CA ASP A 46 -4.51 0.43 16.94
C ASP A 46 -3.75 0.95 18.17
N ALA A 47 -2.46 1.29 18.03
CA ALA A 47 -1.66 1.91 19.07
C ALA A 47 -0.54 2.77 18.45
N GLU A 48 0.23 3.46 19.28
CA GLU A 48 1.40 4.25 18.87
C GLU A 48 2.70 3.69 19.44
N SER A 49 2.59 2.79 20.42
CA SER A 49 3.72 2.10 21.04
C SER A 49 3.47 0.62 21.11
N TYR A 50 4.49 -0.16 20.81
CA TYR A 50 4.45 -1.61 20.72
C TYR A 50 5.65 -2.24 21.39
N GLN A 51 5.57 -3.55 21.65
CA GLN A 51 6.73 -4.37 22.01
C GLN A 51 7.18 -5.19 20.79
N ALA A 52 8.43 -5.65 20.81
CA ALA A 52 8.91 -6.63 19.83
C ALA A 52 8.00 -7.88 19.86
N GLY A 53 7.73 -8.47 18.70
CA GLY A 53 6.82 -9.62 18.56
C GLY A 53 5.34 -9.25 18.50
N GLN A 54 4.95 -8.00 18.80
CA GLN A 54 3.56 -7.56 18.69
C GLN A 54 3.14 -7.27 17.25
N ARG A 55 1.81 -7.24 17.05
CA ARG A 55 1.18 -6.89 15.77
C ARG A 55 0.67 -5.46 15.80
N ILE A 56 0.98 -4.72 14.75
CA ILE A 56 0.39 -3.41 14.45
C ILE A 56 -0.83 -3.65 13.58
N HIS A 57 -2.03 -3.39 14.07
CA HIS A 57 -3.21 -3.30 13.21
C HIS A 57 -3.31 -1.91 12.63
N LEU A 58 -3.59 -1.80 11.35
CA LEU A 58 -3.59 -0.51 10.67
C LEU A 58 -4.69 -0.41 9.61
N ARG A 59 -5.12 0.81 9.40
CA ARG A 59 -5.92 1.21 8.26
C ARG A 59 -5.25 2.38 7.56
N VAL A 60 -5.26 2.36 6.24
CA VAL A 60 -4.82 3.51 5.43
C VAL A 60 -6.02 4.15 4.76
N PHE A 61 -6.20 5.44 5.03
CA PHE A 61 -7.09 6.29 4.24
C PHE A 61 -6.34 6.76 3.01
N LEU A 62 -6.87 6.49 1.83
CA LEU A 62 -6.35 6.96 0.56
C LEU A 62 -7.35 7.94 -0.02
N VAL A 63 -6.94 9.18 -0.19
CA VAL A 63 -7.80 10.27 -0.65
C VAL A 63 -7.18 11.00 -1.84
N ASN A 64 -8.04 11.61 -2.63
CA ASN A 64 -7.61 12.56 -3.65
C ASN A 64 -6.96 13.78 -2.99
N ALA A 65 -5.78 14.18 -3.46
CA ALA A 65 -5.00 15.23 -2.81
C ALA A 65 -5.60 16.64 -2.95
N VAL A 66 -6.57 16.85 -3.85
CA VAL A 66 -7.19 18.15 -4.09
C VAL A 66 -8.46 18.32 -3.25
N VAL A 67 -9.34 17.33 -3.26
CA VAL A 67 -10.69 17.40 -2.65
C VAL A 67 -10.89 16.45 -1.49
N HIS A 68 -9.89 15.65 -1.13
CA HIS A 68 -9.87 14.65 -0.05
C HIS A 68 -10.98 13.60 -0.13
N GLN A 69 -11.72 13.49 -1.25
CA GLN A 69 -12.68 12.41 -1.44
C GLN A 69 -11.97 11.07 -1.48
N VAL A 70 -12.62 10.06 -0.91
CA VAL A 70 -12.20 8.66 -1.03
C VAL A 70 -12.47 8.20 -2.47
N ASP A 71 -11.76 8.75 -3.40
CA ASP A 71 -11.75 8.32 -4.79
C ASP A 71 -10.31 8.05 -5.16
N SER A 72 -9.87 6.87 -4.91
CA SER A 72 -8.54 6.50 -5.29
C SER A 72 -8.56 5.74 -6.58
N ILE A 73 -7.73 6.18 -7.46
CA ILE A 73 -7.49 5.54 -8.74
C ILE A 73 -6.58 4.33 -8.51
N SER A 74 -5.71 4.37 -7.48
CA SER A 74 -4.81 3.28 -7.11
C SER A 74 -5.57 2.16 -6.40
N ARG A 75 -5.30 0.92 -6.82
CA ARG A 75 -5.90 -0.28 -6.24
C ARG A 75 -5.18 -0.79 -4.99
N TYR A 76 -3.90 -0.43 -4.85
CA TYR A 76 -3.03 -0.87 -3.76
C TYR A 76 -2.39 0.30 -3.04
N VAL A 77 -2.18 0.09 -1.74
CA VAL A 77 -1.33 0.91 -0.89
C VAL A 77 -0.23 0.05 -0.31
N TYR A 78 0.99 0.55 -0.32
CA TYR A 78 2.14 -0.06 0.32
C TYR A 78 2.36 0.56 1.68
N VAL A 79 2.64 -0.26 2.68
CA VAL A 79 3.05 0.18 4.01
C VAL A 79 4.35 -0.52 4.39
N GLU A 80 5.33 0.26 4.78
CA GLU A 80 6.65 -0.22 5.20
C GLU A 80 6.92 0.17 6.64
N LEU A 81 7.44 -0.76 7.42
CA LEU A 81 8.01 -0.49 8.73
C LEU A 81 9.50 -0.20 8.55
N LEU A 82 9.89 1.05 8.79
CA LEU A 82 11.29 1.49 8.74
C LEU A 82 11.89 1.49 10.14
N ASN A 83 13.11 0.97 10.27
CA ASN A 83 13.88 1.05 11.52
C ASN A 83 14.53 2.45 11.68
N PRO A 84 15.19 2.74 12.84
CA PRO A 84 15.88 4.01 13.06
C PRO A 84 16.92 4.38 11.99
N GLU A 85 17.54 3.39 11.35
CA GLU A 85 18.48 3.55 10.23
C GLU A 85 17.80 3.71 8.87
N ARG A 86 16.46 3.78 8.84
CA ARG A 86 15.62 3.93 7.64
C ARG A 86 15.63 2.71 6.71
N LEU A 87 16.03 1.56 7.22
CA LEU A 87 15.96 0.30 6.50
C LEU A 87 14.57 -0.32 6.66
N VAL A 88 14.08 -0.94 5.60
CA VAL A 88 12.78 -1.62 5.63
C VAL A 88 12.88 -2.93 6.42
N VAL A 89 12.17 -3.02 7.54
CA VAL A 89 12.06 -4.23 8.37
C VAL A 89 10.97 -5.16 7.80
N LYS A 90 9.84 -4.60 7.45
CA LYS A 90 8.71 -5.32 6.84
C LYS A 90 7.99 -4.41 5.83
N ARG A 91 7.52 -4.98 4.74
CA ARG A 91 6.66 -4.32 3.75
C ARG A 91 5.42 -5.16 3.56
N VAL A 92 4.27 -4.50 3.49
CA VAL A 92 2.99 -5.10 3.17
C VAL A 92 2.31 -4.33 2.04
N ARG A 93 1.53 -5.03 1.23
CA ARG A 93 0.69 -4.47 0.19
C ARG A 93 -0.76 -4.67 0.57
N LEU A 94 -1.51 -3.59 0.66
CA LEU A 94 -2.92 -3.59 1.00
C LEU A 94 -3.76 -3.46 -0.27
N LEU A 95 -4.72 -4.35 -0.44
CA LEU A 95 -5.70 -4.30 -1.51
C LEU A 95 -6.93 -3.55 -1.01
N ARG A 96 -7.54 -2.73 -1.87
CA ARG A 96 -8.81 -2.08 -1.55
C ARG A 96 -9.92 -3.11 -1.37
N SER A 97 -10.57 -3.04 -0.24
CA SER A 97 -11.77 -3.80 0.11
C SER A 97 -12.95 -2.88 0.40
N ASP A 98 -14.09 -3.46 0.76
CA ASP A 98 -15.25 -2.69 1.26
C ASP A 98 -14.92 -1.92 2.55
N GLN A 99 -13.93 -2.36 3.32
CA GLN A 99 -13.43 -1.68 4.52
C GLN A 99 -12.31 -0.67 4.23
N GLY A 100 -12.01 -0.39 2.96
CA GLY A 100 -10.86 0.40 2.56
C GLY A 100 -9.56 -0.42 2.52
N PHE A 101 -8.44 0.18 2.91
CA PHE A 101 -7.14 -0.48 2.98
C PHE A 101 -6.83 -0.86 4.42
N VAL A 102 -7.19 -2.06 4.81
CA VAL A 102 -6.99 -2.59 6.16
C VAL A 102 -5.94 -3.70 6.12
N GLY A 103 -5.09 -3.76 7.14
CA GLY A 103 -4.06 -4.77 7.25
C GLY A 103 -3.33 -4.75 8.59
N HIS A 104 -2.18 -5.41 8.63
CA HIS A 104 -1.35 -5.49 9.84
C HIS A 104 0.13 -5.64 9.49
N ILE A 105 0.98 -5.33 10.44
CA ILE A 105 2.42 -5.61 10.37
C ILE A 105 2.84 -6.35 11.64
N ASP A 106 3.38 -7.54 11.49
CA ASP A 106 3.99 -8.29 12.60
C ASP A 106 5.40 -7.74 12.82
N ILE A 107 5.65 -7.24 14.02
CA ILE A 107 6.95 -6.74 14.44
C ILE A 107 7.84 -7.95 14.76
N PRO A 108 9.01 -8.12 14.14
CA PRO A 108 9.89 -9.22 14.48
C PRO A 108 10.34 -9.18 15.95
N GLU A 109 10.57 -10.33 16.58
CA GLU A 109 10.98 -10.42 17.98
C GLU A 109 12.39 -9.81 18.25
N GLY A 110 13.26 -9.85 17.26
CA GLY A 110 14.66 -9.38 17.38
C GLY A 110 14.88 -7.90 17.13
N VAL A 111 13.82 -7.08 16.99
CA VAL A 111 13.99 -5.64 16.72
C VAL A 111 14.46 -4.89 17.97
N VAL A 112 15.35 -3.93 17.77
CA VAL A 112 15.87 -3.11 18.85
C VAL A 112 14.85 -2.06 19.30
N LYS A 113 14.93 -1.67 20.58
CA LYS A 113 14.16 -0.54 21.12
C LYS A 113 14.48 0.73 20.34
N GLY A 114 13.43 1.44 19.90
CA GLY A 114 13.66 2.64 19.11
C GLY A 114 12.37 3.26 18.57
N ARG A 115 12.55 4.40 17.89
CA ARG A 115 11.52 4.97 17.05
C ARG A 115 11.58 4.33 15.68
N TYR A 116 10.47 3.78 15.26
CA TYR A 116 10.23 3.23 13.93
C TYR A 116 9.26 4.15 13.18
N VAL A 117 9.18 3.99 11.87
CA VAL A 117 8.27 4.79 11.05
C VAL A 117 7.48 3.87 10.12
N LEU A 118 6.18 4.06 10.10
CA LEU A 118 5.30 3.52 9.08
C LEU A 118 5.30 4.49 7.90
N ARG A 119 5.86 4.07 6.78
CA ARG A 119 5.85 4.80 5.51
C ARG A 119 4.74 4.22 4.65
N SER A 120 3.78 5.05 4.22
CA SER A 120 2.72 4.60 3.32
C SER A 120 2.69 5.40 2.02
N TYR A 121 2.44 4.71 0.91
CA TYR A 121 2.42 5.30 -0.41
C TYR A 121 1.68 4.42 -1.43
N THR A 122 1.25 5.03 -2.53
CA THR A 122 0.89 4.33 -3.78
C THR A 122 2.05 4.45 -4.77
N LYS A 123 2.13 3.58 -5.77
CA LYS A 123 3.18 3.73 -6.81
C LYS A 123 3.08 5.08 -7.51
N ASN A 124 1.87 5.62 -7.71
CA ASN A 124 1.67 6.94 -8.29
C ASN A 124 2.27 8.08 -7.44
N MET A 125 2.25 7.98 -6.11
CA MET A 125 2.84 8.99 -5.22
C MET A 125 4.37 9.09 -5.38
N LEU A 126 5.04 8.02 -5.79
CA LEU A 126 6.49 7.98 -6.02
C LEU A 126 6.97 8.85 -7.22
N ASN A 127 6.06 9.43 -7.98
CA ASN A 127 6.40 10.46 -8.97
C ASN A 127 6.91 11.77 -8.33
N LEU A 128 6.60 11.99 -7.05
CA LEU A 128 7.05 13.14 -6.27
C LEU A 128 8.08 12.69 -5.24
N SER A 129 9.20 13.36 -5.20
CA SER A 129 10.22 13.11 -4.17
C SER A 129 9.69 13.49 -2.80
N ARG A 130 9.84 12.61 -1.81
CA ARG A 130 9.42 12.83 -0.42
C ARG A 130 7.92 13.11 -0.23
N TYR A 131 7.09 12.55 -1.10
CA TYR A 131 5.63 12.72 -1.03
C TYR A 131 4.96 11.45 -0.47
N GLU A 132 5.64 10.74 0.41
CA GLU A 132 5.11 9.60 1.14
C GLU A 132 4.60 10.03 2.51
N SER A 133 3.58 9.37 3.00
CA SER A 133 3.09 9.57 4.36
C SER A 133 3.97 8.85 5.36
N LEU A 134 4.31 9.52 6.45
CA LEU A 134 5.14 8.99 7.53
C LEU A 134 4.37 9.07 8.85
N LYS A 135 4.31 7.95 9.58
CA LYS A 135 3.78 7.89 10.95
C LYS A 135 4.83 7.29 11.87
N SER A 136 5.24 8.03 12.88
CA SER A 136 6.15 7.50 13.90
C SER A 136 5.43 6.53 14.82
N ILE A 137 6.10 5.44 15.17
CA ILE A 137 5.71 4.50 16.23
C ILE A 137 6.91 4.20 17.11
N PHE A 138 6.68 3.79 18.35
CA PHE A 138 7.72 3.49 19.30
C PHE A 138 7.71 2.00 19.65
N ILE A 139 8.88 1.36 19.62
CA ILE A 139 9.02 -0.06 20.01
C ILE A 139 9.87 -0.13 21.26
N GLY A 140 9.36 -0.84 22.29
CA GLY A 140 10.04 -1.05 23.56
C GLY A 140 9.89 0.11 24.56
N GLY A 141 9.01 1.08 24.31
CA GLY A 141 8.77 2.21 25.21
C GLY A 141 7.87 3.28 24.60
N HIS A 142 7.69 4.39 25.31
CA HIS A 142 6.96 5.56 24.86
C HIS A 142 7.92 6.70 24.55
N GLY A 143 7.68 7.40 23.49
CA GLY A 143 8.50 8.51 23.06
C GLY A 143 7.66 9.71 22.62
N ARG A 144 8.27 10.88 22.64
CA ARG A 144 7.69 12.12 22.14
C ARG A 144 8.55 12.68 21.01
N LEU A 145 7.94 13.06 19.91
CA LEU A 145 8.61 13.83 18.87
C LEU A 145 8.96 15.23 19.41
N THR A 146 10.17 15.70 19.12
CA THR A 146 10.63 17.02 19.52
C THR A 146 10.88 17.88 18.29
N PRO A 147 10.67 19.20 18.38
CA PRO A 147 11.06 20.10 17.32
C PRO A 147 12.55 19.93 16.99
N SER A 148 12.87 19.96 15.72
CA SER A 148 14.27 19.94 15.27
C SER A 148 14.94 21.24 15.73
N LYS A 149 16.07 21.15 16.46
CA LYS A 149 16.93 22.32 16.76
C LYS A 149 17.72 22.75 15.51
N TYR A 150 17.13 22.67 14.34
CA TYR A 150 17.79 23.21 13.16
C TYR A 150 17.83 24.73 13.28
N SER A 151 19.00 25.22 13.62
CA SER A 151 19.37 26.63 13.49
C SER A 151 19.00 27.10 12.08
N ASN A 152 18.57 28.34 11.99
CA ASN A 152 18.21 29.16 10.82
C ASN A 152 19.29 29.24 9.70
N SER A 153 20.07 28.20 9.44
CA SER A 153 21.19 28.19 8.51
C SER A 153 20.96 27.36 7.23
N LEU A 154 19.72 26.98 6.91
CA LEU A 154 19.43 26.68 5.52
C LEU A 154 19.51 28.00 4.76
N ASN A 155 20.66 28.19 4.08
CA ASN A 155 20.83 29.26 3.11
C ASN A 155 19.57 29.28 2.24
N ARG A 156 18.66 30.23 2.52
CA ARG A 156 17.84 30.75 1.44
C ARG A 156 18.85 30.94 0.31
N GLU A 157 18.66 30.33 -0.85
CA GLU A 157 19.09 31.00 -2.06
C GLU A 157 18.45 32.39 -1.93
N GLU A 158 19.21 33.32 -1.42
CA GLU A 158 18.94 34.71 -1.55
C GLU A 158 18.87 34.94 -3.05
N THR A 159 17.70 34.65 -3.62
CA THR A 159 17.36 35.29 -4.87
C THR A 159 17.55 36.76 -4.51
N ASN A 160 18.51 37.39 -5.16
CA ASN A 160 18.79 38.85 -5.08
C ASN A 160 17.54 39.64 -5.50
N ASN A 161 16.40 39.34 -4.89
CA ASN A 161 15.13 39.93 -5.22
C ASN A 161 14.89 41.09 -4.27
N SER A 162 15.05 42.27 -4.84
CA SER A 162 14.68 43.58 -4.28
C SER A 162 13.19 43.71 -3.89
N ILE A 163 12.41 42.60 -3.85
CA ILE A 163 10.97 42.62 -3.62
C ILE A 163 10.59 41.64 -2.56
N ASN A 164 9.90 42.08 -1.53
CA ASN A 164 9.31 41.27 -0.47
C ASN A 164 7.79 41.17 -0.68
N LEU A 165 7.27 39.92 -0.69
CA LEU A 165 5.85 39.67 -0.63
C LEU A 165 5.43 39.54 0.83
N LEU A 166 4.56 40.42 1.28
CA LEU A 166 4.05 40.45 2.65
C LEU A 166 2.62 39.90 2.66
N VAL A 167 2.37 38.91 3.51
CA VAL A 167 1.07 38.25 3.66
C VAL A 167 0.67 38.31 5.13
N ASN A 168 -0.31 39.19 5.44
CA ASN A 168 -0.74 39.46 6.80
C ASN A 168 -2.17 38.98 7.04
N VAL A 169 -2.36 38.24 8.13
CA VAL A 169 -3.67 37.77 8.57
C VAL A 169 -4.44 38.86 9.22
N LEU A 170 -5.68 39.13 8.78
CA LEU A 170 -6.62 40.07 9.34
C LEU A 170 -7.81 39.32 9.97
N LYS A 171 -8.62 40.03 10.79
CA LYS A 171 -9.84 39.42 11.39
C LYS A 171 -10.83 38.86 10.39
N LYS A 172 -10.90 39.40 9.17
CA LYS A 172 -11.90 39.01 8.13
C LYS A 172 -11.27 38.50 6.82
N GLY A 173 -9.96 38.24 6.80
CA GLY A 173 -9.30 37.80 5.58
C GLY A 173 -7.78 37.91 5.63
N ILE A 174 -7.16 37.84 4.47
CA ILE A 174 -5.71 37.90 4.30
C ILE A 174 -5.38 39.10 3.41
N LYS A 175 -4.51 39.99 3.92
CA LYS A 175 -3.99 41.15 3.18
C LYS A 175 -2.65 40.78 2.57
N VAL A 176 -2.51 41.00 1.27
CA VAL A 176 -1.28 40.79 0.50
C VAL A 176 -0.79 42.10 -0.02
N SER A 177 0.47 42.46 0.29
CA SER A 177 1.15 43.66 -0.14
C SER A 177 2.56 43.36 -0.64
N ILE A 178 3.14 44.30 -1.39
CA ILE A 178 4.51 44.22 -1.92
C ILE A 178 5.33 45.34 -1.29
N ASP A 179 6.50 44.97 -0.73
CA ASP A 179 7.51 45.89 -0.31
C ASP A 179 8.73 45.82 -1.24
N LYS A 180 9.05 46.94 -1.86
CA LYS A 180 10.18 47.05 -2.83
C LYS A 180 11.36 47.72 -2.12
N LEU A 181 12.52 47.06 -2.11
CA LEU A 181 13.78 47.56 -1.59
C LEU A 181 14.59 48.39 -2.62
N SER A 182 14.22 48.43 -3.91
CA SER A 182 14.91 49.16 -4.97
C SER A 182 13.99 49.78 -6.02
N ASN A 183 14.44 50.87 -6.66
CA ASN A 183 13.76 51.56 -7.76
C ASN A 183 13.80 50.80 -9.11
N SER A 184 13.41 49.52 -9.13
CA SER A 184 13.28 48.80 -10.37
C SER A 184 12.05 49.26 -11.16
N SER A 185 12.21 49.48 -12.44
CA SER A 185 11.21 50.08 -13.35
C SER A 185 10.04 49.16 -13.75
N GLU A 186 9.95 47.94 -13.27
CA GLU A 186 8.82 47.06 -13.53
C GLU A 186 7.75 47.20 -12.45
N ASP A 187 6.63 47.83 -12.81
CA ASP A 187 5.51 48.08 -11.90
C ASP A 187 4.35 47.10 -12.06
N ASP A 188 4.44 46.15 -13.00
CA ASP A 188 3.36 45.23 -13.35
C ASP A 188 3.64 43.81 -12.82
N TYR A 189 3.29 43.55 -11.57
CA TYR A 189 3.28 42.20 -11.02
C TYR A 189 1.87 41.63 -10.99
N ARG A 190 1.81 40.29 -10.97
CA ARG A 190 0.56 39.55 -10.80
C ARG A 190 0.64 38.67 -9.55
N LEU A 191 -0.38 38.75 -8.73
CA LEU A 191 -0.56 37.85 -7.61
C LEU A 191 -1.37 36.65 -8.10
N PHE A 192 -0.84 35.46 -7.88
CA PHE A 192 -1.54 34.20 -8.03
C PHE A 192 -1.66 33.51 -6.69
N VAL A 193 -2.88 33.11 -6.31
CA VAL A 193 -3.14 32.40 -5.04
C VAL A 193 -3.86 31.11 -5.32
N HIS A 194 -3.38 30.03 -4.74
CA HIS A 194 -4.01 28.73 -4.81
C HIS A 194 -3.92 27.95 -3.50
N CYS A 195 -4.86 27.03 -3.30
CA CYS A 195 -4.81 26.01 -2.27
C CYS A 195 -4.96 24.63 -2.92
N ARG A 196 -4.07 23.69 -2.62
CA ARG A 196 -4.12 22.32 -3.16
C ARG A 196 -4.33 22.25 -4.69
N SER A 197 -3.67 23.11 -5.46
CA SER A 197 -3.82 23.28 -6.91
C SER A 197 -5.12 23.94 -7.37
N ILE A 198 -6.02 24.36 -6.51
CA ILE A 198 -7.23 25.09 -6.89
C ILE A 198 -6.92 26.57 -6.92
N PRO A 199 -7.00 27.26 -8.08
CA PRO A 199 -6.81 28.70 -8.19
C PRO A 199 -7.92 29.43 -7.47
N LEU A 200 -7.52 30.40 -6.64
CA LEU A 200 -8.45 31.22 -5.84
C LEU A 200 -8.42 32.69 -6.24
N TYR A 201 -7.25 33.16 -6.65
CA TYR A 201 -7.07 34.52 -7.09
C TYR A 201 -5.99 34.63 -8.18
N PHE A 202 -6.24 35.44 -9.18
CA PHE A 202 -5.24 35.86 -10.18
C PHE A 202 -5.51 37.29 -10.62
N GLY A 203 -4.62 38.23 -10.28
CA GLY A 203 -4.83 39.65 -10.58
C GLY A 203 -3.59 40.47 -10.45
N LYS A 204 -3.65 41.72 -10.90
CA LYS A 204 -2.57 42.71 -10.75
C LYS A 204 -2.40 43.12 -9.29
N ILE A 205 -1.16 43.25 -8.87
CA ILE A 205 -0.77 43.80 -7.56
C ILE A 205 0.34 44.83 -7.76
N SER A 206 0.30 45.93 -7.04
CA SER A 206 1.32 46.97 -7.09
C SER A 206 1.62 47.48 -5.67
N LYS A 207 2.69 48.24 -5.53
CA LYS A 207 3.05 48.87 -4.22
C LYS A 207 1.94 49.75 -3.66
N GLU A 208 1.13 50.32 -4.55
CA GLU A 208 0.08 51.30 -4.15
C GLU A 208 -1.27 50.62 -3.91
N LYS A 209 -1.42 49.35 -4.33
CA LYS A 209 -2.70 48.62 -4.27
C LYS A 209 -2.54 47.23 -3.66
N ASP A 210 -2.88 47.14 -2.40
CA ASP A 210 -2.98 45.84 -1.70
C ASP A 210 -4.13 44.99 -2.21
N VAL A 211 -3.98 43.69 -2.07
CA VAL A 211 -5.05 42.71 -2.34
C VAL A 211 -5.56 42.17 -1.01
N ILE A 212 -6.88 42.25 -0.79
CA ILE A 212 -7.52 41.69 0.40
C ILE A 212 -8.41 40.51 -0.05
N LEU A 213 -8.14 39.33 0.47
CA LEU A 213 -8.89 38.11 0.26
C LEU A 213 -9.74 37.81 1.49
N SER A 214 -11.06 37.89 1.37
CA SER A 214 -11.98 37.56 2.47
C SER A 214 -11.97 36.06 2.79
N TYR A 215 -12.10 35.68 4.06
CA TYR A 215 -12.29 34.27 4.45
C TYR A 215 -13.53 33.62 3.83
N ASP A 216 -14.54 34.39 3.47
CA ASP A 216 -15.71 33.88 2.76
C ASP A 216 -15.36 33.37 1.34
N SER A 217 -14.34 33.98 0.71
CA SER A 217 -13.81 33.55 -0.59
C SER A 217 -12.76 32.43 -0.47
N LEU A 218 -12.19 32.22 0.73
CA LEU A 218 -11.25 31.15 1.03
C LEU A 218 -12.04 29.92 1.52
N SER A 219 -12.63 29.19 0.58
CA SER A 219 -13.56 28.08 0.89
C SER A 219 -12.88 26.80 1.36
N GLN A 220 -11.55 26.73 1.26
CA GLN A 220 -10.76 25.53 1.56
C GLN A 220 -9.85 25.78 2.76
N GLY A 221 -9.59 24.72 3.54
CA GLY A 221 -8.56 24.70 4.55
C GLY A 221 -7.23 24.15 4.02
N GLY A 222 -6.15 24.42 4.72
CA GLY A 222 -4.82 23.94 4.41
C GLY A 222 -3.83 25.05 4.00
N ILE A 223 -2.76 24.66 3.31
CA ILE A 223 -1.70 25.58 2.92
C ILE A 223 -2.08 26.34 1.66
N TYR A 224 -2.14 27.65 1.78
CA TYR A 224 -2.29 28.60 0.70
C TYR A 224 -0.92 29.05 0.21
N SER A 225 -0.67 28.96 -1.10
CA SER A 225 0.51 29.51 -1.76
C SER A 225 0.14 30.83 -2.42
N PHE A 226 0.84 31.88 -1.99
CA PHE A 226 0.77 33.24 -2.55
C PHE A 226 2.01 33.43 -3.41
N GLN A 227 1.85 33.47 -4.73
CA GLN A 227 2.95 33.60 -5.67
C GLN A 227 2.90 34.96 -6.36
N LEU A 228 4.01 35.70 -6.24
CA LEU A 228 4.24 36.90 -7.02
C LEU A 228 4.88 36.53 -8.35
N LEU A 229 4.27 36.95 -9.44
CA LEU A 229 4.70 36.64 -10.80
C LEU A 229 5.06 37.92 -11.54
N ASP A 230 6.11 37.88 -12.36
CA ASP A 230 6.46 38.92 -13.32
C ASP A 230 5.50 38.97 -14.51
N THR A 231 5.75 39.87 -15.46
CA THR A 231 4.97 40.01 -16.69
C THR A 231 5.05 38.78 -17.60
N LYS A 232 6.10 37.96 -17.48
CA LYS A 232 6.32 36.70 -18.20
C LYS A 232 5.79 35.50 -17.45
N LEU A 233 5.10 35.71 -16.32
CA LEU A 233 4.59 34.68 -15.43
C LEU A 233 5.67 33.81 -14.76
N ASN A 234 6.89 34.33 -14.60
CA ASN A 234 7.90 33.71 -13.78
C ASN A 234 7.65 34.01 -12.31
N LYS A 235 7.88 33.01 -11.43
CA LYS A 235 7.76 33.20 -9.99
C LYS A 235 8.91 34.07 -9.46
N VAL A 236 8.57 35.23 -8.88
CA VAL A 236 9.50 36.18 -8.26
C VAL A 236 9.61 35.94 -6.77
N ALA A 237 8.49 35.72 -6.10
CA ALA A 237 8.43 35.42 -4.67
C ALA A 237 7.28 34.49 -4.36
N GLU A 238 7.37 33.76 -3.25
CA GLU A 238 6.32 32.90 -2.73
C GLU A 238 6.23 33.03 -1.22
N ARG A 239 5.00 33.01 -0.68
CA ARG A 239 4.71 32.89 0.75
C ARG A 239 3.63 31.86 0.93
N LEU A 240 3.80 31.02 1.94
CA LEU A 240 2.82 30.03 2.35
C LEU A 240 2.12 30.53 3.63
N LYS A 241 0.81 30.27 3.73
CA LYS A 241 0.02 30.53 4.93
C LYS A 241 -0.95 29.39 5.15
N PHE A 242 -1.16 29.00 6.40
CA PHE A 242 -2.14 28.00 6.77
C PHE A 242 -3.48 28.64 7.11
N VAL A 243 -4.56 28.10 6.55
CA VAL A 243 -5.95 28.50 6.87
C VAL A 243 -6.67 27.32 7.48
N TYR A 244 -7.22 27.50 8.66
CA TYR A 244 -7.93 26.43 9.37
C TYR A 244 -9.21 26.00 8.62
N PRO A 245 -9.50 24.69 8.51
CA PRO A 245 -10.48 24.14 7.58
C PRO A 245 -11.91 24.05 8.14
N GLU A 246 -12.44 25.06 8.81
CA GLU A 246 -13.76 24.96 9.47
C GLU A 246 -14.87 24.37 8.59
N LYS A 247 -14.91 24.75 7.30
CA LYS A 247 -15.93 24.29 6.35
C LYS A 247 -15.69 22.87 5.81
N GLU A 248 -14.49 22.35 5.97
CA GLU A 248 -14.09 21.02 5.50
C GLU A 248 -14.06 19.99 6.62
N LEU A 249 -14.37 20.36 7.83
CA LEU A 249 -14.56 19.44 8.94
C LEU A 249 -15.99 18.91 8.96
N CYS A 250 -16.14 17.65 9.32
CA CYS A 250 -17.42 17.05 9.68
C CYS A 250 -17.44 16.85 11.20
N PRO A 251 -18.04 17.75 11.96
CA PRO A 251 -18.12 17.59 13.40
C PRO A 251 -19.01 16.41 13.74
N ILE A 252 -18.60 15.71 14.81
CA ILE A 252 -19.34 14.56 15.34
C ILE A 252 -19.66 14.75 16.81
N SER A 253 -20.85 14.32 17.22
CA SER A 253 -21.23 14.19 18.61
C SER A 253 -21.07 12.75 19.08
N VAL A 254 -20.50 12.62 20.27
CA VAL A 254 -20.33 11.33 20.94
C VAL A 254 -21.14 11.38 22.23
N ARG A 255 -22.09 10.48 22.37
CA ARG A 255 -22.95 10.37 23.55
C ARG A 255 -22.76 9.02 24.23
N TRP A 256 -22.54 9.06 25.50
CA TRP A 256 -22.46 7.90 26.38
C TRP A 256 -23.78 7.80 27.14
N THR A 257 -24.37 6.62 27.19
CA THR A 257 -25.56 6.42 28.00
C THR A 257 -25.13 5.98 29.40
N ASP A 258 -25.06 6.95 30.33
CA ASP A 258 -24.94 6.68 31.74
C ASP A 258 -26.22 6.00 32.23
N GLY A 259 -26.11 4.78 32.72
CA GLY A 259 -27.19 4.11 33.47
C GLY A 259 -27.76 2.81 32.91
N GLU A 260 -27.67 2.54 31.62
CA GLU A 260 -27.99 1.19 31.13
C GLU A 260 -26.76 0.29 31.29
N LYS A 261 -26.59 -0.25 32.48
CA LYS A 261 -25.70 -1.40 32.71
C LYS A 261 -26.31 -2.58 31.97
N LEU A 262 -25.85 -2.79 30.72
CA LEU A 262 -26.01 -4.09 30.11
C LEU A 262 -25.29 -5.12 31.00
N ASN A 263 -25.88 -6.31 31.17
CA ASN A 263 -25.44 -7.37 32.09
C ASN A 263 -23.99 -7.85 31.96
N ASN A 264 -23.20 -7.25 31.06
CA ASN A 264 -21.87 -7.71 30.66
C ASN A 264 -20.75 -6.65 30.77
N ASN A 265 -20.83 -5.68 31.66
CA ASN A 265 -19.81 -4.62 31.79
C ASN A 265 -19.49 -3.89 30.45
N GLN A 266 -20.48 -3.65 29.64
CA GLN A 266 -20.33 -2.88 28.37
C GLN A 266 -20.95 -1.50 28.50
N ILE A 267 -20.30 -0.50 27.94
CA ILE A 267 -20.82 0.87 27.85
C ILE A 267 -21.32 1.12 26.41
N PRO A 268 -22.59 1.47 26.23
CA PRO A 268 -23.09 1.90 24.94
C PRO A 268 -22.63 3.33 24.61
N CYS A 269 -22.09 3.49 23.41
CA CYS A 269 -21.66 4.75 22.85
C CYS A 269 -22.38 5.00 21.53
N VAL A 270 -22.92 6.18 21.35
CA VAL A 270 -23.51 6.61 20.09
C VAL A 270 -22.61 7.70 19.49
N ILE A 271 -22.10 7.43 18.31
CA ILE A 271 -21.33 8.37 17.49
C ILE A 271 -22.26 8.83 16.36
N LYS A 272 -22.44 10.11 16.21
CA LYS A 272 -23.30 10.70 15.18
C LYS A 272 -22.64 11.90 14.54
N ALA A 273 -22.71 12.01 13.19
CA ALA A 273 -22.35 13.25 12.51
C ALA A 273 -23.37 14.36 12.84
N ASP A 274 -22.89 15.54 13.19
CA ASP A 274 -23.76 16.68 13.52
C ASP A 274 -24.36 17.32 12.27
N SER A 275 -23.63 17.27 11.16
CA SER A 275 -24.08 17.85 9.89
C SER A 275 -23.56 17.04 8.72
N LEU A 276 -24.42 16.29 8.05
CA LEU A 276 -24.11 15.66 6.75
C LEU A 276 -24.94 16.33 5.66
N ARG A 277 -24.36 16.40 4.47
CA ARG A 277 -25.10 16.79 3.26
C ARG A 277 -25.99 15.63 2.82
N GLU A 278 -26.95 15.91 1.95
CA GLU A 278 -27.81 14.86 1.39
C GLU A 278 -26.97 13.79 0.67
N GLY A 279 -27.14 12.52 1.05
CA GLY A 279 -26.39 11.38 0.50
C GLY A 279 -24.95 11.25 1.01
N GLU A 280 -24.46 12.15 1.86
CA GLU A 280 -23.12 12.07 2.43
C GLU A 280 -23.05 11.04 3.58
N THR A 281 -21.97 10.27 3.62
CA THR A 281 -21.71 9.28 4.68
C THR A 281 -20.30 9.44 5.22
N MET A 282 -20.11 9.14 6.51
CA MET A 282 -18.78 9.03 7.10
C MET A 282 -18.18 7.66 6.81
N ASP A 283 -16.86 7.62 6.66
CA ASP A 283 -16.03 6.43 6.69
C ASP A 283 -14.90 6.66 7.69
N VAL A 284 -15.04 6.07 8.88
CA VAL A 284 -14.18 6.36 10.04
C VAL A 284 -13.58 5.09 10.64
N SER A 285 -12.43 5.25 11.29
CA SER A 285 -11.83 4.26 12.19
C SER A 285 -12.01 4.71 13.63
N VAL A 286 -12.16 3.76 14.53
CA VAL A 286 -12.34 4.00 15.97
C VAL A 286 -11.30 3.23 16.77
N ARG A 287 -10.63 3.95 17.68
CA ARG A 287 -9.72 3.37 18.68
C ARG A 287 -10.18 3.78 20.07
N VAL A 288 -10.32 2.80 20.95
CA VAL A 288 -10.54 3.02 22.39
C VAL A 288 -9.28 2.54 23.10
N GLU A 289 -8.66 3.40 23.87
CA GLU A 289 -7.47 3.09 24.67
C GLU A 289 -7.69 3.46 26.14
N TYR A 290 -6.95 2.85 27.06
CA TYR A 290 -7.00 3.25 28.47
C TYR A 290 -6.37 4.63 28.62
N ALA A 291 -7.07 5.56 29.30
CA ALA A 291 -6.53 6.86 29.63
C ALA A 291 -5.41 6.75 30.69
N GLY A 292 -4.41 7.63 30.62
CA GLY A 292 -3.26 7.59 31.54
C GLY A 292 -2.07 6.77 31.01
N VAL A 293 -2.19 6.09 29.90
CA VAL A 293 -1.04 5.66 29.11
C VAL A 293 -0.44 6.93 28.50
N ASP A 294 0.83 7.19 28.76
CA ASP A 294 1.54 8.39 28.32
C ASP A 294 1.26 8.68 26.82
N ASN A 295 0.60 9.81 26.60
CA ASN A 295 0.29 10.27 25.26
C ASN A 295 1.59 10.56 24.53
N THR A 296 1.80 9.96 23.39
CA THR A 296 2.80 10.38 22.43
C THR A 296 2.42 11.77 21.91
N VAL A 297 2.81 12.80 22.67
CA VAL A 297 2.60 14.19 22.27
C VAL A 297 3.45 14.44 21.03
N GLY A 298 2.86 14.96 19.99
CA GLY A 298 3.56 15.37 18.77
C GLY A 298 3.28 14.50 17.53
N GLN A 299 2.32 13.56 17.58
CA GLN A 299 1.89 12.88 16.36
C GLN A 299 0.81 13.66 15.63
N SER A 300 0.89 13.67 14.29
CA SER A 300 -0.11 14.30 13.44
C SER A 300 -1.42 13.52 13.48
N ASP A 301 -2.52 14.19 13.78
CA ASP A 301 -3.86 13.72 13.51
C ASP A 301 -4.16 13.79 11.99
N ILE A 302 -5.32 13.28 11.58
CA ILE A 302 -5.73 13.27 10.18
C ILE A 302 -5.86 14.68 9.59
N ILE A 303 -6.24 15.69 10.38
CA ILE A 303 -6.37 17.09 9.94
C ILE A 303 -4.98 17.64 9.61
N SER A 304 -4.07 17.59 10.60
CA SER A 304 -2.70 18.06 10.45
C SER A 304 -1.98 17.35 9.32
N HIS A 305 -2.17 16.04 9.20
CA HIS A 305 -1.52 15.25 8.19
C HIS A 305 -1.99 15.58 6.77
N LEU A 306 -3.29 15.59 6.52
CA LEU A 306 -3.84 15.80 5.17
C LEU A 306 -3.74 17.25 4.70
N LEU A 307 -3.83 18.23 5.61
CA LEU A 307 -3.89 19.65 5.27
C LEU A 307 -2.57 20.39 5.42
N PHE A 308 -1.62 19.82 6.16
CA PHE A 308 -0.34 20.48 6.42
C PHE A 308 0.84 19.63 5.99
N ASP A 309 1.05 18.42 6.56
CA ASP A 309 2.25 17.63 6.34
C ASP A 309 2.44 17.20 4.88
N MET A 310 1.35 16.79 4.23
CA MET A 310 1.40 16.30 2.85
C MET A 310 1.48 17.41 1.80
N ASP A 311 1.33 18.69 2.18
CA ASP A 311 1.33 19.82 1.25
C ASP A 311 2.59 20.71 1.37
N LYS A 312 3.44 20.49 2.39
CA LYS A 312 4.72 21.21 2.54
C LYS A 312 5.88 20.40 1.95
N ALA A 313 6.85 21.09 1.35
CA ALA A 313 8.11 20.50 0.89
C ALA A 313 9.31 21.33 1.38
N ASP A 314 10.45 20.65 1.44
CA ASP A 314 11.72 21.24 1.83
C ASP A 314 11.70 21.94 3.21
N CYS A 315 10.76 21.54 4.05
CA CYS A 315 10.65 22.01 5.42
C CYS A 315 11.54 21.19 6.36
N PRO A 316 11.99 21.78 7.47
CA PRO A 316 12.43 20.98 8.60
C PRO A 316 11.32 20.01 9.02
N GLU A 317 11.68 18.75 9.28
CA GLU A 317 10.72 17.74 9.73
C GLU A 317 10.34 18.03 11.20
N GLU A 318 9.31 18.82 11.39
CA GLU A 318 8.76 19.12 12.71
C GLU A 318 7.40 18.45 12.89
N PRO A 319 7.08 18.01 14.13
CA PRO A 319 5.78 17.40 14.41
C PRO A 319 4.67 18.44 14.22
N SER A 320 3.81 18.22 13.26
CA SER A 320 2.76 19.15 12.84
C SER A 320 1.67 19.38 13.89
N SER A 321 1.39 18.40 14.76
CA SER A 321 0.41 18.58 15.84
C SER A 321 0.77 19.67 16.82
N VAL A 322 2.06 19.87 17.10
CA VAL A 322 2.56 20.99 17.94
C VAL A 322 2.43 22.32 17.21
N CYS A 323 2.44 22.28 15.89
CA CYS A 323 2.55 23.44 15.02
C CYS A 323 1.20 24.09 14.72
N LEU A 324 0.14 23.32 14.58
CA LEU A 324 -1.20 23.86 14.31
C LEU A 324 -1.79 24.58 15.53
N GLU A 325 -1.35 24.21 16.75
CA GLU A 325 -1.81 24.84 17.99
C GLU A 325 -1.04 26.13 18.33
N SER A 326 0.23 26.25 17.91
CA SER A 326 1.08 27.37 18.37
C SER A 326 1.27 28.49 17.35
N GLU A 327 1.80 28.23 16.18
CA GLU A 327 1.98 29.20 15.07
C GLU A 327 2.37 28.49 13.76
N PRO A 328 1.40 27.95 13.00
CA PRO A 328 1.71 27.20 11.78
C PRO A 328 2.46 28.03 10.73
N ASP A 329 2.28 29.34 10.74
CA ASP A 329 2.86 30.24 9.74
C ASP A 329 4.37 30.38 9.87
N SER A 330 4.92 30.38 11.10
CA SER A 330 6.37 30.52 11.34
C SER A 330 7.16 29.35 10.76
N LEU A 331 6.55 28.16 10.70
CA LEU A 331 7.14 26.98 10.11
C LEU A 331 7.11 27.01 8.58
N LEU A 332 6.09 27.66 8.01
CA LEU A 332 5.92 27.75 6.56
C LEU A 332 6.84 28.78 5.92
N ASP A 333 7.43 29.69 6.70
CA ASP A 333 8.33 30.75 6.17
C ASP A 333 9.53 30.22 5.38
N ASN A 334 9.98 28.99 5.71
CA ASN A 334 11.11 28.32 5.07
C ASN A 334 10.70 27.12 4.20
N CYS A 335 9.41 26.96 3.92
CA CYS A 335 8.87 25.84 3.16
C CYS A 335 8.46 26.25 1.75
N ASN A 336 8.44 25.27 0.86
CA ASN A 336 7.87 25.39 -0.46
C ASN A 336 6.61 24.52 -0.57
N TRP A 337 5.73 24.86 -1.50
CA TRP A 337 4.63 23.97 -1.84
C TRP A 337 5.15 22.76 -2.63
N SER A 338 4.70 21.55 -2.27
CA SER A 338 5.41 20.30 -2.54
C SER A 338 5.19 19.61 -3.89
N ARG A 339 4.26 20.06 -4.72
CA ARG A 339 3.81 19.17 -5.81
C ARG A 339 4.50 19.45 -7.15
N TYR A 340 4.17 20.55 -7.80
CA TYR A 340 4.75 20.97 -9.07
C TYR A 340 4.82 22.50 -9.14
N ARG A 341 5.65 23.00 -10.02
CA ARG A 341 5.77 24.48 -10.20
C ARG A 341 4.50 25.03 -10.84
N MET A 342 3.67 25.70 -10.05
CA MET A 342 2.41 26.25 -10.54
C MET A 342 2.63 27.33 -11.62
N SER A 343 3.75 28.09 -11.57
CA SER A 343 4.14 29.02 -12.62
C SER A 343 4.28 28.35 -14.01
N ASP A 344 4.80 27.12 -14.06
CA ASP A 344 4.93 26.37 -15.32
C ASP A 344 3.54 25.96 -15.84
N VAL A 345 2.68 25.51 -14.93
CA VAL A 345 1.28 25.14 -15.25
C VAL A 345 0.51 26.33 -15.80
N ILE A 346 0.66 27.50 -15.19
CA ILE A 346 0.02 28.74 -15.63
C ILE A 346 0.48 29.13 -17.04
N LYS A 347 1.74 28.90 -17.41
CA LYS A 347 2.27 29.07 -18.77
C LYS A 347 1.74 28.04 -19.75
N GLY A 348 1.16 26.94 -19.28
CA GLY A 348 0.65 25.82 -20.08
C GLY A 348 1.60 24.63 -20.18
N GLU A 349 2.69 24.64 -19.45
CA GLU A 349 3.68 23.57 -19.36
C GLU A 349 3.23 22.52 -18.33
N CYS A 350 2.35 21.63 -18.74
CA CYS A 350 1.85 20.58 -17.86
C CYS A 350 2.80 19.38 -17.81
N LYS A 351 3.06 18.85 -16.62
CA LYS A 351 3.86 17.65 -16.41
C LYS A 351 2.96 16.43 -16.32
N LYS A 352 3.43 15.31 -16.87
CA LYS A 352 2.81 14.00 -16.72
C LYS A 352 3.64 13.16 -15.75
N GLY A 353 2.99 12.40 -14.88
CA GLY A 353 3.68 11.41 -14.05
C GLY A 353 4.35 10.32 -14.90
N LEU A 354 5.56 9.92 -14.53
CA LEU A 354 6.33 8.86 -15.19
C LEU A 354 5.83 7.47 -14.76
N ILE A 355 5.48 7.34 -13.47
CA ILE A 355 4.95 6.11 -12.87
C ILE A 355 3.43 6.15 -13.00
N GLY A 356 2.88 5.17 -13.71
CA GLY A 356 1.44 5.04 -13.87
C GLY A 356 0.74 4.61 -12.57
N VAL A 357 -0.56 4.89 -12.52
CA VAL A 357 -1.43 4.40 -11.45
C VAL A 357 -1.54 2.89 -11.50
N GLU A 358 -1.34 2.21 -10.38
CA GLU A 358 -1.42 0.76 -10.27
C GLU A 358 -2.88 0.30 -10.13
N LYS A 359 -3.47 -0.15 -11.24
CA LYS A 359 -4.86 -0.65 -11.30
C LYS A 359 -4.97 -2.14 -11.07
N SER A 360 -3.90 -2.88 -11.29
CA SER A 360 -3.81 -4.32 -11.07
C SER A 360 -2.36 -4.70 -10.77
N ALA A 361 -2.16 -5.83 -10.09
CA ALA A 361 -0.84 -6.40 -9.98
C ALA A 361 -0.39 -6.97 -11.33
N MET A 362 0.91 -6.92 -11.58
CA MET A 362 1.50 -7.38 -12.83
C MET A 362 2.74 -8.22 -12.53
N ILE A 363 2.89 -9.31 -13.31
CA ILE A 363 4.11 -10.10 -13.34
C ILE A 363 4.71 -9.89 -14.72
N ARG A 364 5.95 -9.43 -14.78
CA ARG A 364 6.67 -9.09 -16.01
C ARG A 364 7.99 -9.83 -16.10
N GLY A 365 8.46 -9.95 -17.31
CA GLY A 365 9.77 -10.54 -17.55
C GLY A 365 10.08 -10.64 -19.04
N ARG A 366 11.14 -11.39 -19.34
CA ARG A 366 11.55 -11.65 -20.71
C ARG A 366 12.01 -13.08 -20.89
N VAL A 367 11.92 -13.56 -22.12
CA VAL A 367 12.37 -14.88 -22.54
C VAL A 367 13.44 -14.70 -23.63
N GLU A 368 14.58 -15.32 -23.43
CA GLU A 368 15.72 -15.29 -24.35
C GLU A 368 16.26 -16.68 -24.68
N THR A 369 17.05 -16.79 -25.73
CA THR A 369 17.75 -18.05 -26.04
C THR A 369 18.83 -18.32 -24.98
N LEU A 370 19.10 -19.62 -24.69
CA LEU A 370 20.15 -20.02 -23.75
C LEU A 370 21.53 -19.54 -24.17
N ILE A 371 21.81 -19.59 -25.46
CA ILE A 371 23.07 -19.18 -26.05
C ILE A 371 22.81 -17.95 -26.92
N GLY A 372 23.63 -16.91 -26.76
CA GLY A 372 23.54 -15.66 -27.50
C GLY A 372 22.49 -14.67 -27.00
N HIS A 373 21.69 -15.02 -25.96
CA HIS A 373 20.74 -14.13 -25.27
C HIS A 373 19.81 -13.34 -26.22
N LYS A 374 19.43 -13.96 -27.34
CA LYS A 374 18.51 -13.33 -28.30
C LYS A 374 17.08 -13.39 -27.79
N PRO A 375 16.28 -12.32 -27.93
CA PRO A 375 14.88 -12.32 -27.51
C PRO A 375 14.07 -13.37 -28.29
N ILE A 376 13.18 -14.07 -27.60
CA ILE A 376 12.25 -15.03 -28.19
C ILE A 376 10.94 -14.31 -28.50
N LYS A 377 10.65 -14.08 -29.76
CA LYS A 377 9.37 -13.54 -30.23
C LYS A 377 8.31 -14.62 -30.32
N ASP A 378 7.05 -14.29 -30.00
CA ASP A 378 5.89 -15.22 -30.01
C ASP A 378 6.09 -16.47 -29.13
N GLY A 379 7.02 -16.44 -28.18
CA GLY A 379 7.19 -17.51 -27.19
C GLY A 379 5.97 -17.57 -26.28
N VAL A 380 5.66 -18.77 -25.80
CA VAL A 380 4.52 -19.01 -24.89
C VAL A 380 5.03 -18.99 -23.45
N VAL A 381 4.40 -18.22 -22.59
CA VAL A 381 4.69 -18.17 -21.16
C VAL A 381 3.44 -18.53 -20.39
N ASN A 382 3.55 -19.52 -19.53
CA ASN A 382 2.48 -20.01 -18.66
C ASN A 382 2.75 -19.53 -17.24
N LEU A 383 1.70 -19.08 -16.56
CA LEU A 383 1.70 -18.78 -15.14
C LEU A 383 0.71 -19.68 -14.44
N ILE A 384 1.16 -20.36 -13.41
CA ILE A 384 0.41 -21.40 -12.70
C ILE A 384 0.52 -21.13 -11.20
N SER A 385 -0.61 -21.15 -10.48
CA SER A 385 -0.59 -21.24 -9.01
C SER A 385 -0.44 -22.70 -8.58
N PRO A 386 0.25 -23.01 -7.48
CA PRO A 386 0.46 -24.38 -7.02
C PRO A 386 -0.84 -25.13 -6.66
N ASP A 387 -1.84 -24.41 -6.16
CA ASP A 387 -3.17 -24.93 -5.88
C ASP A 387 -4.02 -25.17 -7.14
N LYS A 388 -3.45 -24.83 -8.33
CA LYS A 388 -4.11 -24.96 -9.64
C LYS A 388 -5.40 -24.19 -9.81
N SER A 389 -5.72 -23.32 -8.87
CA SER A 389 -6.89 -22.42 -8.95
C SER A 389 -6.76 -21.40 -10.08
N PHE A 390 -5.53 -21.21 -10.59
CA PHE A 390 -5.21 -20.18 -11.56
C PHE A 390 -4.20 -20.66 -12.60
N TYR A 391 -4.55 -20.50 -13.86
CA TYR A 391 -3.70 -20.76 -15.01
C TYR A 391 -3.94 -19.70 -16.09
N VAL A 392 -2.89 -19.01 -16.47
CA VAL A 392 -2.93 -17.99 -17.54
C VAL A 392 -1.74 -18.14 -18.46
N VAL A 393 -1.99 -17.90 -19.74
CA VAL A 393 -1.00 -17.96 -20.82
C VAL A 393 -0.86 -16.62 -21.48
N THR A 394 0.36 -16.20 -21.74
CA THR A 394 0.67 -15.02 -22.54
C THR A 394 1.72 -15.35 -23.59
N LYS A 395 1.91 -14.43 -24.55
CA LYS A 395 2.97 -14.55 -25.57
C LYS A 395 3.97 -13.41 -25.40
N THR A 396 5.22 -13.70 -25.74
CA THR A 396 6.27 -12.70 -25.76
C THR A 396 6.18 -11.78 -26.99
N ASP A 397 6.54 -10.51 -26.82
CA ASP A 397 6.66 -9.53 -27.90
C ASP A 397 7.95 -9.70 -28.73
N ALA A 398 8.20 -8.78 -29.67
CA ALA A 398 9.39 -8.80 -30.52
C ALA A 398 10.71 -8.66 -29.73
N GLN A 399 10.68 -8.10 -28.54
CA GLN A 399 11.80 -7.96 -27.60
C GLN A 399 11.87 -9.09 -26.58
N GLY A 400 11.05 -10.16 -26.76
CA GLY A 400 10.99 -11.28 -25.85
C GLY A 400 10.31 -10.99 -24.52
N ARG A 401 9.64 -9.83 -24.33
CA ARG A 401 8.99 -9.43 -23.09
C ARG A 401 7.60 -10.02 -23.00
N PHE A 402 7.19 -10.35 -21.77
CA PHE A 402 5.83 -10.78 -21.46
C PHE A 402 5.29 -10.00 -20.26
N SER A 403 3.98 -9.93 -20.14
CA SER A 403 3.30 -9.42 -18.97
C SER A 403 2.02 -10.22 -18.68
N PHE A 404 1.76 -10.42 -17.40
CA PHE A 404 0.49 -10.89 -16.87
C PHE A 404 -0.11 -9.77 -16.06
N GLU A 405 -1.35 -9.41 -16.31
CA GLU A 405 -2.06 -8.33 -15.64
C GLU A 405 -3.29 -8.87 -14.89
N GLY A 406 -3.75 -8.15 -13.88
CA GLY A 406 -4.96 -8.53 -13.13
C GLY A 406 -4.76 -9.67 -12.14
N ILE A 407 -3.53 -9.90 -11.71
CA ILE A 407 -3.18 -11.04 -10.85
C ILE A 407 -3.15 -10.58 -9.40
N ASP A 408 -4.29 -10.69 -8.72
CA ASP A 408 -4.45 -10.33 -7.31
C ASP A 408 -4.42 -11.57 -6.43
N PHE A 409 -3.29 -11.85 -5.81
CA PHE A 409 -3.16 -12.99 -4.90
C PHE A 409 -2.72 -12.57 -3.50
N PRO A 410 -3.12 -13.33 -2.46
CA PRO A 410 -2.66 -13.12 -1.11
C PRO A 410 -1.14 -13.19 -0.97
N GLU A 411 -0.61 -12.53 0.08
CA GLU A 411 0.80 -12.62 0.47
C GLU A 411 1.21 -14.08 0.67
N GLY A 412 2.42 -14.43 0.24
CA GLY A 412 2.96 -15.79 0.37
C GLY A 412 2.53 -16.77 -0.73
N THR A 413 1.66 -16.36 -1.67
CA THR A 413 1.31 -17.22 -2.81
C THR A 413 2.54 -17.47 -3.67
N GLN A 414 2.83 -18.73 -3.89
CA GLN A 414 3.89 -19.16 -4.79
C GLN A 414 3.34 -19.32 -6.20
N TYR A 415 4.15 -19.04 -7.19
CA TYR A 415 3.83 -19.22 -8.60
C TYR A 415 4.90 -19.99 -9.30
N VAL A 416 4.48 -20.71 -10.35
CA VAL A 416 5.38 -21.34 -11.31
C VAL A 416 5.20 -20.67 -12.66
N LEU A 417 6.27 -20.11 -13.17
CA LEU A 417 6.36 -19.62 -14.55
C LEU A 417 7.10 -20.63 -15.40
N ASN A 418 6.57 -20.87 -16.59
CA ASN A 418 7.15 -21.79 -17.53
C ASN A 418 7.11 -21.18 -18.95
N ALA A 419 8.24 -21.18 -19.65
CA ALA A 419 8.38 -20.54 -20.95
C ALA A 419 8.83 -21.53 -22.04
N PHE A 420 8.29 -21.34 -23.23
CA PHE A 420 8.60 -22.13 -24.42
C PHE A 420 8.78 -21.23 -25.63
N THR A 421 9.52 -21.71 -26.64
CA THR A 421 9.52 -21.09 -27.95
C THR A 421 8.15 -21.23 -28.62
N LYS A 422 7.89 -20.50 -29.72
CA LYS A 422 6.69 -20.66 -30.56
C LYS A 422 6.47 -22.11 -31.01
N ALA A 423 7.53 -22.86 -31.18
CA ALA A 423 7.50 -24.27 -31.60
C ALA A 423 7.41 -25.26 -30.41
N GLY A 424 7.17 -24.78 -29.18
CA GLY A 424 7.06 -25.60 -27.98
C GLY A 424 8.37 -26.10 -27.38
N LYS A 425 9.53 -25.62 -27.85
CA LYS A 425 10.84 -26.02 -27.32
C LYS A 425 11.13 -25.34 -26.00
N SER A 426 11.64 -26.08 -25.00
CA SER A 426 11.97 -25.61 -23.64
C SER A 426 13.38 -24.98 -23.51
N TRP A 427 14.17 -24.94 -24.57
CA TRP A 427 15.55 -24.42 -24.52
C TRP A 427 15.60 -22.91 -24.56
N VAL A 428 15.01 -22.31 -23.56
CA VAL A 428 14.91 -20.87 -23.36
C VAL A 428 15.31 -20.49 -21.94
N LYS A 429 15.73 -19.24 -21.74
CA LYS A 429 16.00 -18.68 -20.42
C LYS A 429 14.90 -17.69 -20.09
N LEU A 430 14.22 -17.95 -18.98
CA LEU A 430 13.18 -17.10 -18.42
C LEU A 430 13.79 -16.15 -17.39
N LEU A 431 13.60 -14.87 -17.57
CA LEU A 431 14.03 -13.80 -16.66
C LEU A 431 12.80 -13.08 -16.16
N LEU A 432 12.71 -12.90 -14.84
CA LEU A 432 11.66 -12.13 -14.17
C LEU A 432 12.19 -10.73 -13.87
N ASP A 433 11.33 -9.74 -14.10
CA ASP A 433 11.59 -8.39 -13.61
C ASP A 433 11.30 -8.37 -12.12
N GLU A 434 12.19 -7.78 -11.35
CA GLU A 434 12.00 -7.56 -9.92
C GLU A 434 11.17 -6.31 -9.70
N ASP A 435 10.26 -6.34 -8.70
CA ASP A 435 9.55 -5.15 -8.26
C ASP A 435 10.53 -4.20 -7.57
N GLU A 436 10.66 -2.99 -8.10
CA GLU A 436 11.49 -1.95 -7.50
C GLU A 436 10.72 -1.17 -6.44
N TYR A 437 11.32 -1.09 -5.25
CA TYR A 437 10.81 -0.32 -4.13
C TYR A 437 11.85 0.71 -3.71
N PRO A 438 11.61 2.00 -3.93
CA PRO A 438 12.61 3.02 -3.61
C PRO A 438 12.82 3.13 -2.11
N SER A 439 14.08 3.17 -1.70
CA SER A 439 14.47 3.41 -0.32
C SER A 439 14.06 4.82 0.12
N TYR A 440 13.69 4.96 1.40
CA TYR A 440 13.43 6.27 1.99
C TYR A 440 14.73 7.05 2.19
N LYS A 441 14.80 8.27 1.65
CA LYS A 441 16.00 9.14 1.70
C LYS A 441 15.82 10.38 2.58
N GLY A 442 14.61 10.61 3.12
CA GLY A 442 14.33 11.73 4.01
C GLY A 442 15.02 11.59 5.37
N GLN A 443 15.02 12.67 6.13
CA GLN A 443 15.42 12.65 7.53
C GLN A 443 14.20 12.31 8.39
N LEU A 444 14.44 11.70 9.54
CA LEU A 444 13.37 11.40 10.48
C LEU A 444 13.41 12.43 11.62
N PRO A 445 12.24 12.98 12.08
CA PRO A 445 12.22 13.97 13.15
C PRO A 445 12.87 13.44 14.44
N PRO A 446 13.54 14.25 15.23
CA PRO A 446 14.13 13.84 16.50
C PRO A 446 13.05 13.48 17.52
N PHE A 447 13.42 12.69 18.52
CA PHE A 447 12.50 12.26 19.58
C PHE A 447 13.22 12.17 20.93
N VAL A 448 12.44 12.16 22.01
CA VAL A 448 12.89 11.84 23.35
C VAL A 448 11.98 10.74 23.93
N TRP A 449 12.54 9.92 24.81
CA TRP A 449 11.74 8.96 25.57
C TRP A 449 11.00 9.71 26.69
N THR A 450 9.69 9.48 26.82
CA THR A 450 8.84 10.21 27.77
C THR A 450 8.89 9.64 29.18
N SER A 451 9.18 8.37 29.32
CA SER A 451 9.42 7.74 30.63
C SER A 451 10.38 6.57 30.53
N ASN A 452 11.18 6.40 31.57
CA ASN A 452 11.90 5.16 31.85
C ASN A 452 11.01 4.13 32.54
N ASP A 453 9.71 4.18 32.30
CA ASP A 453 8.80 3.26 32.94
C ASP A 453 9.10 1.82 32.52
N THR A 454 9.99 1.23 33.29
CA THR A 454 10.03 -0.20 33.57
C THR A 454 8.84 -0.61 34.44
N THR A 455 7.70 0.08 34.37
CA THR A 455 6.49 -0.48 34.93
C THR A 455 6.26 -1.78 34.19
N ARG A 456 6.62 -2.86 34.85
CA ARG A 456 6.11 -4.18 34.61
C ARG A 456 4.61 -4.03 34.35
N VAL A 457 4.22 -4.02 33.09
CA VAL A 457 2.88 -4.45 32.75
C VAL A 457 2.89 -5.91 33.18
N ASP A 458 2.39 -6.15 34.38
CA ASP A 458 2.14 -7.51 34.82
C ASP A 458 1.32 -8.16 33.72
N ALA A 459 1.94 -9.10 33.02
CA ALA A 459 1.34 -9.89 31.96
C ALA A 459 0.26 -10.87 32.51
N THR A 460 -0.30 -10.55 33.66
CA THR A 460 -1.41 -11.23 34.27
C THR A 460 -2.70 -10.43 34.13
N LEU A 461 -3.10 -10.12 32.89
CA LEU A 461 -4.51 -9.99 32.62
C LEU A 461 -5.11 -11.38 32.85
N LYS A 462 -5.71 -11.56 34.04
CA LYS A 462 -6.60 -12.68 34.27
C LYS A 462 -7.72 -12.54 33.26
N LEU A 463 -7.64 -13.32 32.19
CA LEU A 463 -8.76 -13.55 31.29
C LEU A 463 -10.00 -13.86 32.15
N PRO A 464 -11.18 -13.33 31.81
CA PRO A 464 -12.39 -13.66 32.57
C PRO A 464 -12.49 -15.17 32.68
N LYS A 465 -12.65 -15.68 33.91
CA LYS A 465 -12.86 -17.09 34.17
C LYS A 465 -14.12 -17.50 33.43
N GLY A 466 -13.99 -18.21 32.33
CA GLY A 466 -15.10 -18.67 31.49
C GLY A 466 -14.77 -18.86 30.03
N GLY A 467 -13.59 -18.40 29.54
CA GLY A 467 -13.11 -18.75 28.22
C GLY A 467 -12.62 -20.19 28.20
N ILE A 468 -13.25 -21.04 27.39
CA ILE A 468 -12.70 -22.36 27.06
C ILE A 468 -11.45 -22.08 26.23
N GLN A 469 -10.29 -22.27 26.87
CA GLN A 469 -9.01 -22.29 26.16
C GLN A 469 -9.03 -23.58 25.33
N MET A 470 -9.37 -23.46 24.04
CA MET A 470 -9.18 -24.57 23.12
C MET A 470 -7.68 -24.72 22.92
N GLU A 471 -7.17 -25.92 23.18
CA GLU A 471 -5.81 -26.28 22.80
C GLU A 471 -5.64 -26.00 21.30
N GLU A 472 -4.50 -25.43 20.95
CA GLU A 472 -4.12 -25.19 19.57
C GLU A 472 -4.12 -26.51 18.83
N VAL A 473 -5.14 -26.75 18.01
CA VAL A 473 -5.18 -27.92 17.14
C VAL A 473 -4.17 -27.64 16.04
N ASN A 474 -2.96 -28.09 16.23
CA ASN A 474 -1.97 -28.20 15.16
C ASN A 474 -2.49 -29.20 14.13
N VAL A 475 -3.21 -28.70 13.15
CA VAL A 475 -3.52 -29.47 11.93
C VAL A 475 -2.21 -29.59 11.18
N PHE A 476 -1.46 -30.63 11.46
CA PHE A 476 -0.41 -31.08 10.57
C PHE A 476 -1.10 -31.55 9.30
N SER A 477 -1.24 -30.65 8.31
CA SER A 477 -1.38 -31.13 6.95
C SER A 477 -0.10 -31.93 6.67
N HIS A 478 -0.23 -33.16 6.23
CA HIS A 478 0.90 -33.90 5.69
C HIS A 478 1.40 -33.13 4.45
N GLN A 479 2.25 -32.13 4.69
CA GLN A 479 3.10 -31.65 3.62
C GLN A 479 4.08 -32.81 3.35
N PRO A 480 4.10 -33.33 2.13
CA PRO A 480 5.12 -34.29 1.78
C PRO A 480 6.47 -33.65 2.07
N THR A 481 7.30 -34.32 2.87
CA THR A 481 8.66 -33.87 3.18
C THR A 481 9.43 -33.94 1.88
N TYR A 482 9.49 -32.80 1.17
CA TYR A 482 10.31 -32.69 -0.03
C TYR A 482 11.77 -32.71 0.42
N SER A 483 12.51 -33.67 -0.13
CA SER A 483 13.97 -33.60 -0.05
C SER A 483 14.42 -32.26 -0.65
N SER A 484 15.57 -31.76 -0.23
CA SER A 484 16.15 -30.48 -0.70
C SER A 484 16.36 -30.35 -2.23
N ARG A 485 15.93 -31.35 -2.99
CA ARG A 485 15.96 -31.47 -4.46
C ARG A 485 14.58 -31.53 -5.08
N SER A 486 13.55 -30.92 -4.48
CA SER A 486 12.24 -30.91 -5.11
C SER A 486 12.28 -30.17 -6.44
N ASP A 487 12.10 -30.91 -7.53
CA ASP A 487 11.85 -30.35 -8.85
C ASP A 487 10.70 -29.33 -8.74
N ALA A 488 10.86 -28.18 -9.41
CA ALA A 488 9.81 -27.16 -9.46
C ALA A 488 8.47 -27.71 -9.95
N TYR A 489 8.50 -28.81 -10.71
CA TYR A 489 7.32 -29.50 -11.23
C TYR A 489 6.57 -30.30 -10.16
N SER A 490 7.25 -30.88 -9.19
CA SER A 490 6.63 -31.78 -8.23
C SER A 490 5.56 -31.15 -7.37
N ARG A 491 5.67 -29.85 -7.13
CA ARG A 491 4.67 -29.07 -6.40
C ARG A 491 3.35 -28.90 -7.13
N THR A 492 3.33 -29.14 -8.44
CA THR A 492 2.14 -29.02 -9.29
C THR A 492 1.56 -30.39 -9.69
N ALA A 493 2.17 -31.46 -9.23
CA ALA A 493 1.68 -32.81 -9.50
C ALA A 493 0.30 -33.08 -8.88
N ASP A 494 -0.57 -33.84 -9.56
CA ASP A 494 -1.87 -34.21 -9.03
C ASP A 494 -1.77 -35.29 -7.98
N PHE A 495 -0.77 -36.19 -8.14
CA PHE A 495 -0.40 -37.21 -7.17
C PHE A 495 1.11 -37.28 -7.09
N SER A 496 1.62 -37.47 -5.90
CA SER A 496 3.04 -37.64 -5.64
C SER A 496 3.24 -38.75 -4.62
N PHE A 497 4.10 -39.70 -4.96
CA PHE A 497 4.57 -40.74 -4.05
C PHE A 497 6.04 -40.47 -3.72
N GLY A 498 6.33 -40.08 -2.50
CA GLY A 498 7.69 -39.95 -2.01
C GLY A 498 8.27 -41.29 -1.55
N LEU A 499 9.55 -41.29 -1.19
CA LEU A 499 10.25 -42.50 -0.75
C LEU A 499 9.52 -43.23 0.39
N ARG A 500 9.00 -42.54 1.37
CA ARG A 500 8.25 -43.13 2.48
C ARG A 500 6.94 -43.75 2.03
N ASP A 501 6.25 -43.18 1.05
CA ASP A 501 5.02 -43.71 0.51
C ASP A 501 5.33 -45.01 -0.27
N ILE A 502 6.39 -44.98 -1.09
CA ILE A 502 6.85 -46.15 -1.87
C ILE A 502 7.24 -47.33 -0.95
N GLU A 503 8.00 -47.00 0.11
CA GLU A 503 8.41 -48.00 1.11
C GLU A 503 7.21 -48.52 1.93
N SER A 504 6.29 -47.67 2.34
CA SER A 504 5.12 -48.06 3.11
C SER A 504 4.14 -48.94 2.29
N ILE A 505 4.02 -48.64 1.01
CA ILE A 505 3.18 -49.41 0.06
C ILE A 505 3.82 -50.76 -0.25
N GLY A 506 5.14 -50.86 -0.16
CA GLY A 506 5.88 -52.07 -0.52
C GLY A 506 5.79 -52.41 -2.01
N ALA A 507 5.67 -51.37 -2.86
CA ALA A 507 5.50 -51.58 -4.31
C ALA A 507 6.76 -52.18 -4.93
N THR A 508 6.59 -53.27 -5.64
CA THR A 508 7.68 -53.97 -6.31
C THR A 508 7.92 -53.47 -7.73
N CYS A 509 6.91 -52.86 -8.34
CA CYS A 509 7.01 -52.23 -9.66
C CYS A 509 6.22 -50.92 -9.72
N LEU A 510 6.54 -50.06 -10.69
CA LEU A 510 5.90 -48.78 -10.89
C LEU A 510 4.41 -48.90 -11.17
N HIS A 511 3.97 -49.97 -11.82
CA HIS A 511 2.57 -50.25 -12.11
C HIS A 511 1.70 -50.35 -10.86
N GLU A 512 2.21 -50.87 -9.74
CA GLU A 512 1.47 -50.97 -8.48
C GLU A 512 1.18 -49.65 -7.87
N LEU A 513 2.09 -48.70 -7.96
CA LEU A 513 1.87 -47.31 -7.53
C LEU A 513 0.86 -46.61 -8.43
N LEU A 514 1.02 -46.72 -9.74
CA LEU A 514 0.20 -46.00 -10.72
C LEU A 514 -1.25 -46.46 -10.72
N ARG A 515 -1.53 -47.76 -10.44
CA ARG A 515 -2.89 -48.29 -10.28
C ARG A 515 -3.64 -47.67 -9.07
N ARG A 516 -2.93 -47.14 -8.09
CA ARG A 516 -3.54 -46.44 -6.94
C ARG A 516 -3.96 -45.00 -7.24
N VAL A 517 -3.50 -44.46 -8.36
CA VAL A 517 -3.84 -43.08 -8.77
C VAL A 517 -5.21 -43.12 -9.46
N PRO A 518 -6.22 -42.39 -8.93
CA PRO A 518 -7.52 -42.28 -9.57
C PRO A 518 -7.39 -41.74 -11.00
N SER A 519 -8.12 -42.36 -11.92
CA SER A 519 -8.13 -42.01 -13.36
C SER A 519 -6.85 -42.39 -14.13
N VAL A 520 -6.02 -43.21 -13.56
CA VAL A 520 -4.88 -43.84 -14.28
C VAL A 520 -5.15 -45.31 -14.50
N THR A 521 -4.94 -45.76 -15.71
CA THR A 521 -5.00 -47.20 -16.07
C THR A 521 -3.68 -47.63 -16.68
N VAL A 522 -3.24 -48.84 -16.32
CA VAL A 522 -2.02 -49.43 -16.86
C VAL A 522 -2.39 -50.65 -17.66
N GLU A 523 -2.07 -50.65 -18.94
CA GLU A 523 -2.39 -51.69 -19.92
C GLU A 523 -1.14 -51.97 -20.79
N PHE A 524 -0.73 -53.20 -20.85
CA PHE A 524 0.41 -53.64 -21.69
C PHE A 524 1.70 -52.82 -21.49
N GLY A 525 2.10 -52.58 -20.24
CA GLY A 525 3.30 -51.79 -19.91
C GLY A 525 3.18 -50.32 -20.16
N LYS A 526 2.03 -49.82 -20.62
CA LYS A 526 1.78 -48.39 -20.89
C LYS A 526 0.76 -47.81 -19.91
N CYS A 527 0.96 -46.56 -19.55
CA CYS A 527 0.09 -45.82 -18.63
C CYS A 527 -0.81 -44.88 -19.39
N TYR A 528 -2.11 -44.86 -19.07
CA TYR A 528 -3.11 -44.01 -19.67
C TYR A 528 -3.79 -43.19 -18.59
N VAL A 529 -3.85 -41.87 -18.79
CA VAL A 529 -4.55 -40.96 -17.91
C VAL A 529 -5.93 -40.63 -18.50
N ARG A 530 -6.98 -40.72 -17.69
CA ARG A 530 -8.36 -40.48 -18.13
C ARG A 530 -8.52 -39.02 -18.60
N GLY A 531 -9.08 -38.83 -19.79
CA GLY A 531 -9.25 -37.51 -20.41
C GLY A 531 -8.27 -37.19 -21.55
N GLY A 532 -7.27 -38.05 -21.75
CA GLY A 532 -6.32 -37.94 -22.87
C GLY A 532 -6.84 -38.56 -24.15
N PHE A 533 -7.86 -37.95 -24.81
CA PHE A 533 -8.32 -38.36 -26.13
C PHE A 533 -7.91 -37.34 -27.18
N THR A 534 -7.33 -37.82 -28.28
CA THR A 534 -7.12 -37.02 -29.47
C THR A 534 -8.05 -37.51 -30.58
N VAL A 535 -8.15 -36.72 -31.67
CA VAL A 535 -8.87 -37.11 -32.90
C VAL A 535 -8.34 -38.43 -33.47
N GLY A 536 -7.12 -38.84 -33.11
CA GLY A 536 -6.46 -40.12 -33.53
C GLY A 536 -6.55 -41.24 -32.51
N GLY A 537 -7.36 -41.14 -31.43
CA GLY A 537 -7.54 -42.18 -30.43
C GLY A 537 -6.82 -41.96 -29.10
N ARG A 538 -6.84 -42.96 -28.24
CA ARG A 538 -6.22 -42.97 -26.90
C ARG A 538 -4.71 -43.17 -27.02
N ARG A 539 -3.91 -42.21 -26.47
CA ARG A 539 -2.45 -42.31 -26.40
C ARG A 539 -1.97 -42.49 -24.97
N PRO A 540 -0.85 -43.18 -24.73
CA PRO A 540 -0.27 -43.28 -23.38
C PRO A 540 0.21 -41.92 -22.88
N ALA A 541 0.30 -41.80 -21.55
CA ALA A 541 0.90 -40.65 -20.90
C ALA A 541 2.41 -40.61 -21.22
N ALA A 542 2.93 -39.38 -21.32
CA ALA A 542 4.36 -39.19 -21.48
C ALA A 542 5.11 -39.54 -20.18
N ILE A 543 6.26 -40.18 -20.31
CA ILE A 543 7.10 -40.56 -19.17
C ILE A 543 8.35 -39.72 -19.18
N ALA A 544 8.66 -39.10 -18.03
CA ALA A 544 9.91 -38.39 -17.80
C ALA A 544 10.68 -39.09 -16.68
N ILE A 545 11.95 -39.37 -16.90
CA ILE A 545 12.87 -39.91 -15.88
C ILE A 545 13.91 -38.83 -15.62
N ASP A 546 14.03 -38.40 -14.36
CA ASP A 546 14.91 -37.30 -13.96
C ASP A 546 14.75 -36.03 -14.81
N GLY A 547 13.50 -35.73 -15.25
CA GLY A 547 13.17 -34.56 -16.08
C GLY A 547 13.38 -34.76 -17.59
N ILE A 548 13.85 -35.92 -18.04
CA ILE A 548 14.09 -36.23 -19.45
C ILE A 548 12.98 -37.12 -19.97
N PHE A 549 12.25 -36.68 -21.01
CA PHE A 549 11.26 -37.52 -21.65
C PHE A 549 11.90 -38.73 -22.32
N VAL A 550 11.33 -39.92 -22.04
CA VAL A 550 11.69 -41.15 -22.73
C VAL A 550 10.74 -41.39 -23.92
N ASN A 551 11.12 -42.30 -24.80
CA ASN A 551 10.33 -42.62 -25.97
C ASN A 551 8.93 -43.16 -25.59
N GLU A 552 7.89 -42.91 -26.43
CA GLU A 552 6.52 -43.42 -26.24
C GLU A 552 6.44 -44.95 -26.08
N ASP A 553 7.45 -45.65 -26.59
CA ASP A 553 7.55 -47.13 -26.49
C ASP A 553 8.30 -47.61 -25.24
N TYR A 554 8.71 -46.70 -24.36
CA TYR A 554 9.43 -47.07 -23.13
C TYR A 554 8.53 -47.91 -22.22
N ASP A 555 9.04 -49.07 -21.81
CA ASP A 555 8.35 -49.95 -20.90
C ASP A 555 8.61 -49.54 -19.44
N LEU A 556 7.54 -49.30 -18.69
CA LEU A 556 7.61 -48.91 -17.28
C LEU A 556 8.25 -50.02 -16.40
N ASP A 557 8.22 -51.26 -16.83
CA ASP A 557 8.82 -52.38 -16.09
C ASP A 557 10.35 -52.32 -16.08
N ASN A 558 10.96 -51.51 -16.96
CA ASN A 558 12.41 -51.27 -16.93
C ASN A 558 12.85 -50.39 -15.79
N ILE A 559 11.93 -49.76 -15.04
CA ILE A 559 12.23 -48.91 -13.89
C ILE A 559 12.24 -49.77 -12.62
N GLN A 560 13.43 -49.94 -12.06
CA GLN A 560 13.59 -50.67 -10.78
C GLN A 560 13.13 -49.78 -9.62
N MET A 561 12.15 -50.23 -8.83
CA MET A 561 11.61 -49.47 -7.71
C MET A 561 12.66 -49.19 -6.63
N ALA A 562 13.70 -49.99 -6.51
CA ALA A 562 14.84 -49.76 -5.63
C ALA A 562 15.56 -48.46 -5.96
N ASP A 563 15.55 -48.02 -7.22
CA ASP A 563 16.22 -46.81 -7.68
C ASP A 563 15.30 -45.57 -7.69
N VAL A 564 14.01 -45.73 -7.38
CA VAL A 564 13.02 -44.66 -7.40
C VAL A 564 13.01 -43.93 -6.07
N GLU A 565 13.19 -42.62 -6.10
CA GLU A 565 13.04 -41.70 -4.97
C GLU A 565 11.61 -41.15 -4.89
N ARG A 566 11.02 -40.82 -6.05
CA ARG A 566 9.69 -40.22 -6.12
C ARG A 566 9.03 -40.47 -7.48
N VAL A 567 7.71 -40.55 -7.45
CA VAL A 567 6.86 -40.65 -8.65
C VAL A 567 5.79 -39.58 -8.58
N ASP A 568 5.75 -38.69 -9.57
CA ASP A 568 4.77 -37.62 -9.71
C ASP A 568 3.86 -37.88 -10.92
N VAL A 569 2.55 -37.71 -10.74
CA VAL A 569 1.56 -37.91 -11.82
C VAL A 569 0.84 -36.61 -12.08
N PHE A 570 0.86 -36.13 -13.32
CA PHE A 570 0.24 -34.92 -13.79
C PHE A 570 -0.94 -35.24 -14.70
N LYS A 571 -2.11 -34.61 -14.44
CA LYS A 571 -3.37 -34.80 -15.16
C LYS A 571 -4.04 -33.48 -15.48
N GLY A 572 -4.71 -33.41 -16.63
CA GLY A 572 -5.49 -32.20 -16.98
C GLY A 572 -4.64 -30.91 -16.94
N GLY A 573 -5.06 -29.92 -16.15
CA GLY A 573 -4.38 -28.61 -16.08
C GLY A 573 -2.93 -28.66 -15.61
N SER A 574 -2.54 -29.61 -14.76
CA SER A 574 -1.17 -29.77 -14.27
C SER A 574 -0.17 -30.19 -15.34
N THR A 575 -0.65 -30.78 -16.43
CA THR A 575 0.22 -31.24 -17.54
C THR A 575 0.75 -30.11 -18.39
N VAL A 576 0.18 -28.92 -18.25
CA VAL A 576 0.56 -27.74 -19.05
C VAL A 576 2.02 -27.33 -18.82
N ILE A 577 2.56 -27.58 -17.64
CA ILE A 577 3.99 -27.36 -17.34
C ILE A 577 4.91 -28.16 -18.26
N TRP A 578 4.39 -29.24 -18.86
CA TRP A 578 5.11 -30.14 -19.78
C TRP A 578 4.89 -29.77 -21.25
N GLY A 579 4.14 -28.67 -21.55
CA GLY A 579 3.84 -28.25 -22.91
C GLY A 579 2.99 -29.23 -23.70
N ALA A 580 3.17 -29.23 -25.03
CA ALA A 580 2.38 -30.09 -25.92
C ALA A 580 2.53 -31.62 -25.63
N ILE A 581 3.67 -32.06 -25.09
CA ILE A 581 3.94 -33.47 -24.75
C ILE A 581 3.06 -33.91 -23.57
N GLY A 582 2.69 -32.99 -22.67
CA GLY A 582 1.85 -33.26 -21.52
C GLY A 582 0.37 -33.53 -21.82
N GLY A 583 -0.10 -33.30 -23.04
CA GLY A 583 -1.53 -33.36 -23.39
C GLY A 583 -2.28 -34.64 -23.04
N MET A 584 -1.57 -35.77 -22.90
CA MET A 584 -2.11 -37.08 -22.52
C MET A 584 -1.85 -37.48 -21.08
N GLY A 585 -1.34 -36.58 -20.26
CA GLY A 585 -0.83 -36.85 -18.92
C GLY A 585 0.69 -37.06 -18.92
N VAL A 586 1.32 -36.84 -17.76
CA VAL A 586 2.76 -37.06 -17.57
C VAL A 586 2.99 -37.83 -16.28
N ILE A 587 3.89 -38.82 -16.35
CA ILE A 587 4.44 -39.51 -15.21
C ILE A 587 5.90 -39.14 -15.11
N SER A 588 6.27 -38.45 -14.03
CA SER A 588 7.65 -38.06 -13.75
C SER A 588 8.22 -38.95 -12.66
N VAL A 589 9.29 -39.66 -12.97
CA VAL A 589 10.02 -40.52 -12.06
C VAL A 589 11.33 -39.85 -11.70
N THR A 590 11.57 -39.65 -10.42
CA THR A 590 12.86 -39.15 -9.89
C THR A 590 13.60 -40.34 -9.31
N THR A 591 14.83 -40.54 -9.75
CA THR A 591 15.66 -41.68 -9.27
C THR A 591 16.53 -41.27 -8.08
N LYS A 592 16.84 -42.23 -7.21
CA LYS A 592 17.83 -42.08 -6.14
C LYS A 592 19.20 -41.87 -6.79
N LYS A 593 19.70 -40.65 -6.73
CA LYS A 593 21.07 -40.38 -7.18
C LYS A 593 22.01 -40.67 -6.01
N GLY A 594 22.91 -41.62 -6.22
CA GLY A 594 24.06 -41.78 -5.33
C GLY A 594 24.80 -40.44 -5.19
N ASP A 595 25.71 -40.29 -4.21
CA ASP A 595 26.39 -39.04 -3.80
C ASP A 595 27.17 -38.27 -4.89
N PHE A 596 26.92 -38.55 -6.14
CA PHE A 596 27.35 -37.71 -7.24
C PHE A 596 26.61 -36.42 -7.19
N LYS A 597 27.29 -35.36 -6.78
CA LYS A 597 26.92 -33.98 -7.05
C LYS A 597 26.84 -33.73 -8.56
N ALA A 598 25.88 -34.29 -9.23
CA ALA A 598 25.49 -33.83 -10.54
C ALA A 598 24.91 -32.44 -10.27
N ALA A 599 25.62 -31.41 -10.71
CA ALA A 599 25.07 -30.05 -10.75
C ALA A 599 23.73 -30.16 -11.48
N SER A 600 22.62 -30.06 -10.74
CA SER A 600 21.30 -29.93 -11.34
C SER A 600 21.37 -28.68 -12.20
N VAL A 601 21.40 -28.84 -13.51
CA VAL A 601 21.26 -27.69 -14.44
C VAL A 601 19.89 -27.10 -14.10
N PRO A 602 19.82 -25.90 -13.52
CA PRO A 602 18.53 -25.33 -13.18
C PRO A 602 17.75 -25.20 -14.47
N LEU A 603 16.48 -25.64 -14.45
CA LEU A 603 15.59 -25.51 -15.58
C LEU A 603 15.48 -24.03 -15.93
N THR A 604 16.17 -23.63 -17.00
CA THR A 604 16.28 -22.22 -17.37
C THR A 604 14.98 -21.64 -17.89
N ASN A 605 14.05 -22.51 -18.30
CA ASN A 605 12.73 -22.14 -18.80
C ASN A 605 11.63 -22.13 -17.72
N THR A 606 11.96 -22.45 -16.46
CA THR A 606 11.01 -22.51 -15.35
C THR A 606 11.52 -21.73 -14.17
N LYS A 607 10.66 -20.94 -13.54
CA LYS A 607 10.93 -20.24 -12.29
C LYS A 607 9.78 -20.41 -11.31
N THR A 608 10.10 -20.80 -10.09
CA THR A 608 9.20 -20.69 -8.95
C THR A 608 9.56 -19.43 -8.17
N PHE A 609 8.58 -18.62 -7.84
CA PHE A 609 8.79 -17.37 -7.11
C PHE A 609 7.59 -17.03 -6.26
N THR A 610 7.81 -16.18 -5.26
CA THR A 610 6.76 -15.62 -4.41
C THR A 610 6.71 -14.12 -4.66
N THR A 611 5.54 -13.59 -4.99
CA THR A 611 5.35 -12.15 -5.14
C THR A 611 4.97 -11.53 -3.80
N LEU A 612 5.15 -10.22 -3.67
CA LEU A 612 4.50 -9.45 -2.63
C LEU A 612 3.00 -9.40 -2.95
N GLY A 613 2.27 -10.39 -2.48
CA GLY A 613 0.81 -10.47 -2.59
C GLY A 613 0.11 -9.42 -1.73
N TYR A 614 -1.21 -9.30 -1.85
CA TYR A 614 -1.98 -8.46 -0.94
C TYR A 614 -2.20 -9.16 0.39
N GLN A 615 -2.24 -8.38 1.46
CA GLN A 615 -2.49 -8.91 2.78
C GLN A 615 -3.99 -9.14 3.02
N ILE A 616 -4.34 -10.27 3.61
CA ILE A 616 -5.70 -10.56 4.08
C ILE A 616 -5.85 -9.92 5.46
N PRO A 617 -6.83 -9.00 5.66
CA PRO A 617 -7.08 -8.43 6.98
C PRO A 617 -7.40 -9.53 8.01
N GLN A 618 -6.81 -9.42 9.19
CA GLN A 618 -7.09 -10.32 10.29
C GLN A 618 -7.95 -9.63 11.34
N ALA A 619 -8.75 -10.43 12.06
CA ALA A 619 -9.56 -9.92 13.14
C ALA A 619 -8.68 -9.29 14.23
N TYR A 620 -9.15 -8.18 14.80
CA TYR A 620 -8.48 -7.52 15.90
C TYR A 620 -8.61 -8.35 17.17
N THR A 621 -7.50 -8.52 17.86
CA THR A 621 -7.49 -9.11 19.20
C THR A 621 -7.19 -8.02 20.21
N PRO A 622 -8.10 -7.73 21.16
CA PRO A 622 -7.87 -6.71 22.18
C PRO A 622 -6.57 -6.94 22.94
N ASN A 623 -5.85 -5.86 23.20
CA ASN A 623 -4.60 -5.89 23.96
C ASN A 623 -4.73 -5.07 25.25
N ALA A 624 -3.72 -5.13 26.13
CA ALA A 624 -3.71 -4.47 27.42
C ALA A 624 -3.83 -2.93 27.36
N ARG A 625 -3.67 -2.30 26.21
CA ARG A 625 -3.73 -0.85 26.04
C ARG A 625 -4.95 -0.42 25.26
N THR A 626 -5.32 -1.19 24.26
CA THR A 626 -6.40 -0.89 23.33
C THR A 626 -7.46 -1.99 23.44
N PRO A 627 -8.47 -1.82 24.26
CA PRO A 627 -9.54 -2.80 24.40
C PRO A 627 -10.42 -2.91 23.16
N MET A 628 -10.46 -1.87 22.30
CA MET A 628 -11.23 -1.91 21.06
C MET A 628 -10.57 -1.11 19.95
N TRP A 629 -10.52 -1.72 18.78
CA TRP A 629 -10.14 -1.07 17.54
C TRP A 629 -11.04 -1.54 16.39
N LEU A 630 -11.67 -0.59 15.72
CA LEU A 630 -12.54 -0.82 14.59
C LEU A 630 -11.98 -0.09 13.37
N PRO A 631 -11.48 -0.82 12.37
CA PRO A 631 -10.81 -0.20 11.22
C PRO A 631 -11.77 0.57 10.33
N SER A 632 -13.03 0.17 10.24
CA SER A 632 -13.98 0.81 9.32
C SER A 632 -15.39 0.77 9.84
N LEU A 633 -16.00 1.95 9.95
CA LEU A 633 -17.42 2.16 10.17
C LEU A 633 -17.93 3.12 9.12
N ARG A 634 -18.99 2.73 8.41
CA ARG A 634 -19.58 3.55 7.33
C ARG A 634 -21.04 3.87 7.59
N GLY A 635 -21.39 5.14 7.57
CA GLY A 635 -22.77 5.60 7.78
C GLY A 635 -22.85 7.00 8.37
N ALA A 636 -24.01 7.40 8.80
CA ALA A 636 -24.27 8.70 9.43
C ALA A 636 -24.20 8.64 10.97
N SER A 637 -24.45 7.44 11.53
CA SER A 637 -24.47 7.23 12.98
C SER A 637 -24.12 5.78 13.30
N PHE A 638 -23.45 5.54 14.43
CA PHE A 638 -23.02 4.22 14.88
C PHE A 638 -23.38 4.05 16.36
N ARG A 639 -23.86 2.87 16.71
CA ARG A 639 -24.00 2.46 18.12
C ARG A 639 -22.95 1.40 18.40
N LEU A 640 -22.04 1.68 19.30
CA LEU A 640 -20.96 0.79 19.71
C LEU A 640 -21.19 0.33 21.13
N LEU A 641 -20.74 -0.89 21.42
CA LEU A 641 -20.65 -1.43 22.76
C LEU A 641 -19.18 -1.71 23.03
N PHE A 642 -18.57 -1.06 24.00
CA PHE A 642 -17.18 -1.37 24.33
C PHE A 642 -17.07 -1.89 25.76
N PRO A 643 -16.10 -2.79 26.01
CA PRO A 643 -15.87 -3.35 27.32
C PRO A 643 -15.40 -2.23 28.27
N ALA A 644 -16.02 -2.14 29.42
CA ALA A 644 -15.68 -1.19 30.47
C ALA A 644 -15.29 -1.91 31.75
N GLU A 645 -14.07 -1.68 32.19
CA GLU A 645 -13.61 -2.13 33.49
C GLU A 645 -14.00 -1.11 34.57
N TYR A 646 -14.25 -1.61 35.76
CA TYR A 646 -14.64 -0.77 36.90
C TYR A 646 -13.51 0.23 37.25
N ARG A 647 -13.81 1.52 37.31
CA ARG A 647 -12.90 2.62 37.59
C ARG A 647 -11.83 2.90 36.53
N SER A 648 -11.99 2.41 35.33
CA SER A 648 -11.06 2.76 34.22
C SER A 648 -11.57 3.99 33.47
N THR A 649 -10.66 4.88 33.14
CA THR A 649 -10.90 5.99 32.21
C THR A 649 -10.39 5.57 30.82
N TYR A 650 -11.18 5.85 29.80
CA TYR A 650 -10.85 5.53 28.42
C TYR A 650 -10.70 6.78 27.60
N ARG A 651 -9.87 6.70 26.60
CA ARG A 651 -9.74 7.68 25.54
C ARG A 651 -10.31 7.11 24.26
N LEU A 652 -11.23 7.84 23.65
CA LEU A 652 -11.81 7.51 22.36
C LEU A 652 -11.19 8.42 21.29
N ILE A 653 -10.67 7.80 20.23
CA ILE A 653 -10.13 8.48 19.08
C ILE A 653 -10.87 8.00 17.84
N ILE A 654 -11.39 8.95 17.06
CA ILE A 654 -12.14 8.67 15.84
C ILE A 654 -11.54 9.52 14.73
N GLU A 655 -11.12 8.86 13.64
CA GLU A 655 -10.52 9.53 12.50
C GLU A 655 -11.05 8.96 11.20
N GLY A 656 -11.24 9.83 10.23
CA GLY A 656 -11.73 9.41 8.93
C GLY A 656 -12.10 10.58 8.02
N VAL A 657 -12.82 10.23 6.97
CA VAL A 657 -13.31 11.19 5.96
C VAL A 657 -14.74 10.87 5.57
N THR A 658 -15.45 11.85 5.05
CA THR A 658 -16.77 11.63 4.46
C THR A 658 -16.64 11.30 2.97
N SER A 659 -17.75 10.80 2.37
CA SER A 659 -17.83 10.56 0.93
C SER A 659 -17.63 11.84 0.09
N GLU A 660 -17.84 13.00 0.69
CA GLU A 660 -17.64 14.33 0.06
C GLU A 660 -16.26 14.94 0.39
N GLY A 661 -15.39 14.22 1.12
CA GLY A 661 -14.02 14.63 1.41
C GLY A 661 -13.86 15.54 2.63
N ARG A 662 -14.90 15.69 3.47
CA ARG A 662 -14.76 16.38 4.75
C ARG A 662 -14.05 15.48 5.74
N ILE A 663 -13.21 16.08 6.56
CA ILE A 663 -12.37 15.36 7.53
C ILE A 663 -13.15 15.18 8.83
N VAL A 664 -13.13 13.97 9.38
CA VAL A 664 -13.69 13.61 10.68
C VAL A 664 -12.52 13.37 11.64
N HIS A 665 -12.51 14.12 12.74
CA HIS A 665 -11.57 13.93 13.84
C HIS A 665 -12.27 14.18 15.17
N TYR A 666 -12.05 13.29 16.12
CA TYR A 666 -12.55 13.41 17.49
C TYR A 666 -11.60 12.73 18.45
N THR A 667 -11.30 13.40 19.53
CA THR A 667 -10.62 12.83 20.69
C THR A 667 -11.37 13.26 21.95
N GLY A 668 -11.76 12.29 22.77
CA GLY A 668 -12.46 12.55 24.02
C GLY A 668 -12.15 11.52 25.06
N GLU A 669 -12.19 11.90 26.34
CA GLU A 669 -12.00 11.00 27.49
C GLU A 669 -13.35 10.63 28.08
N ILE A 670 -13.42 9.37 28.52
CA ILE A 670 -14.57 8.80 29.18
C ILE A 670 -14.05 8.25 30.51
N GLY A 671 -14.49 8.85 31.58
CA GLY A 671 -14.21 8.41 32.92
C GLY A 671 -15.50 8.15 33.70
N ARG A 672 -15.41 7.27 34.67
CA ARG A 672 -16.40 7.15 35.73
C ARG A 672 -15.95 7.91 36.96
#